data_f9769bd4522b9ab725ea9aa5cdc4bbb9
#
_entry.id   f9769bd4522b9ab725ea9aa5cdc4bbb9
#
_cell.length_a   1.000
_cell.length_b   1.000
_cell.length_c   1.000
_cell.angle_alpha   90.00
_cell.angle_beta   90.00
_cell.angle_gamma   90.00
#
_symmetry.space_group_name_H-M   'P 1'
#
loop_
_entity.id
_entity.type
_entity.pdbx_description
1 polymer ?
#
loop_
_entity_poly.entity_id
_entity_poly.type
_entity_poly.pdbx_seq_one_letter_code
_entity_poly.pdbx_strand_id
1 'polypeptide(L)'
;MKIKHILSLITMAISINASAQGIGFKLENMDRGEKPGTDFYRYACGGWIKANPLKPEYARFGSFDIVDEENDRRIREIIEGFSKQQNPRGSLAQKIGDLYSLRMDSTRMNREGVKPIMGDLKRIKKVKTKQQWFDLLNTLNASGISFGELWGCGVGADMMNSKQNLLHISQGGYSIQRDYYVKDDEANRNILDAYKQHIVNMFQLIGYTQAEAEQKMQNVLAVETRMAKAGKSNVERRDPASNYHKMSFSDFLRDFPGFDWTTYFANLGYTDIDSIDVGQPEATKEALKVIADTDLQSLKDLTEWQVLNSSGNLLGDEVYAEVFDFYGRKMTGAKEPKPRWQRSVSSVNGILGEAVGQLYVEKYFPAANKERMLEMIRNLQQALGERIDAQDWMSSETKRAAHEKLDAFTVKVGYPDKWRDYSALDINPRKSLYENMKQIHIWAHNDYVARKWKKTVDPTEWHMTPQTVNAYYNPTTNEICFPAGILQYPFFDMEADDAFNYGAIGVVIGHEMSHGFDDQGRQFDKDGNFRDWWTAEDAEQYKQRAQVIKDFFSAIKVLPDLNGNGDLCCGENLGDHGGLKFAFAAFQNAMKQKPLGVKEGFTPEQRFFLAYAGVWAQNITEAEIRRRTTMDPHALGEWRVNGALPLIDAWYDAFGIKEGDPLFVPAEKRVKIW
;
A
#
# COMPACT_ATOMS: atom_id res chain seq x y z
N MET A 1 -28.47 68.05 -40.97
CA MET A 1 -27.10 67.83 -40.46
C MET A 1 -26.93 66.33 -40.21
N LYS A 2 -26.25 65.63 -41.12
CA LYS A 2 -26.11 64.16 -41.11
C LYS A 2 -24.75 63.83 -40.52
N ILE A 3 -24.71 63.13 -39.40
CA ILE A 3 -23.51 62.56 -38.79
C ILE A 3 -23.31 61.14 -39.31
N LYS A 4 -22.23 60.92 -40.05
CA LYS A 4 -21.78 59.61 -40.53
C LYS A 4 -21.03 58.91 -39.42
N HIS A 5 -21.47 57.74 -39.02
CA HIS A 5 -20.70 56.82 -38.17
C HIS A 5 -19.76 56.02 -39.06
N ILE A 6 -18.47 56.14 -38.76
CA ILE A 6 -17.40 55.30 -39.28
C ILE A 6 -17.25 54.14 -38.27
N LEU A 7 -17.63 52.94 -38.66
CA LEU A 7 -17.31 51.71 -37.93
C LEU A 7 -15.88 51.31 -38.34
N SER A 8 -14.96 51.40 -37.41
CA SER A 8 -13.63 50.84 -37.57
C SER A 8 -13.61 49.42 -37.00
N LEU A 9 -13.53 48.40 -37.89
CA LEU A 9 -13.31 47.01 -37.51
C LEU A 9 -11.81 46.88 -37.07
N ILE A 10 -11.61 46.78 -35.79
CA ILE A 10 -10.35 46.29 -35.25
C ILE A 10 -10.42 44.76 -35.19
N THR A 11 -9.82 44.09 -36.18
CA THR A 11 -9.57 42.64 -36.14
C THR A 11 -8.45 42.38 -35.15
N MET A 12 -8.81 41.98 -33.94
CA MET A 12 -7.87 41.50 -32.95
C MET A 12 -7.46 40.05 -33.33
N ALA A 13 -6.30 39.95 -33.97
CA ALA A 13 -5.68 38.64 -34.17
C ALA A 13 -5.26 38.12 -32.80
N ILE A 14 -6.05 37.21 -32.25
CA ILE A 14 -5.64 36.39 -31.09
C ILE A 14 -4.59 35.42 -31.64
N SER A 15 -3.32 35.78 -31.52
CA SER A 15 -2.23 34.82 -31.63
C SER A 15 -2.36 33.85 -30.41
N ILE A 16 -2.93 32.69 -30.66
CA ILE A 16 -2.78 31.58 -29.74
C ILE A 16 -1.29 31.19 -29.76
N ASN A 17 -0.54 31.77 -28.86
CA ASN A 17 0.76 31.22 -28.49
C ASN A 17 0.48 29.87 -27.88
N ALA A 18 0.54 28.80 -28.69
CA ALA A 18 0.74 27.47 -28.18
C ALA A 18 2.10 27.50 -27.46
N SER A 19 2.09 27.68 -26.14
CA SER A 19 3.28 27.48 -25.33
C SER A 19 3.81 26.09 -25.65
N ALA A 20 5.05 25.99 -26.11
CA ALA A 20 5.65 24.67 -26.35
C ALA A 20 5.65 23.90 -25.03
N GLN A 21 4.96 22.76 -25.02
CA GLN A 21 4.93 21.87 -23.83
C GLN A 21 6.35 21.59 -23.34
N GLY A 22 6.59 21.65 -22.04
CA GLY A 22 7.87 21.37 -21.41
C GLY A 22 8.29 19.90 -21.53
N ILE A 23 9.55 19.59 -21.22
CA ILE A 23 10.05 18.20 -21.19
C ILE A 23 9.60 17.44 -19.92
N GLY A 24 9.02 18.11 -18.95
CA GLY A 24 8.47 17.55 -17.73
C GLY A 24 9.48 17.22 -16.63
N PHE A 25 10.72 16.83 -16.97
CA PHE A 25 11.77 16.56 -15.97
C PHE A 25 12.82 17.65 -15.94
N LYS A 26 13.54 17.77 -14.81
CA LYS A 26 14.58 18.78 -14.60
C LYS A 26 15.94 18.20 -14.93
N LEU A 27 16.70 18.89 -15.78
CA LEU A 27 18.04 18.44 -16.21
C LEU A 27 19.05 18.38 -15.06
N GLU A 28 18.89 19.22 -14.04
CA GLU A 28 19.71 19.19 -12.81
C GLU A 28 19.52 17.93 -11.97
N ASN A 29 18.44 17.18 -12.18
CA ASN A 29 18.21 15.89 -11.52
C ASN A 29 19.11 14.77 -12.07
N MET A 30 19.70 14.95 -13.24
CA MET A 30 20.56 13.98 -13.88
C MET A 30 22.00 14.06 -13.37
N ASP A 31 22.75 12.96 -13.48
CA ASP A 31 24.21 12.95 -13.43
C ASP A 31 24.76 12.59 -14.80
N ARG A 32 25.06 13.59 -15.62
CA ARG A 32 25.56 13.40 -16.98
C ARG A 32 27.00 12.90 -17.04
N GLY A 33 27.69 12.80 -15.91
CA GLY A 33 28.99 12.13 -15.80
C GLY A 33 28.89 10.60 -15.79
N GLU A 34 27.71 10.09 -15.46
CA GLU A 34 27.42 8.65 -15.52
C GLU A 34 27.01 8.22 -16.93
N LYS A 35 27.22 6.93 -17.28
CA LYS A 35 26.83 6.39 -18.58
C LYS A 35 25.52 5.61 -18.46
N PRO A 36 24.57 5.78 -19.42
CA PRO A 36 23.29 5.07 -19.39
C PRO A 36 23.42 3.54 -19.28
N GLY A 37 24.42 2.94 -19.92
CA GLY A 37 24.67 1.50 -19.89
C GLY A 37 25.42 0.99 -18.67
N THR A 38 25.93 1.90 -17.82
CA THR A 38 26.62 1.53 -16.57
C THR A 38 25.67 1.55 -15.38
N ASP A 39 24.96 2.68 -15.21
CA ASP A 39 24.00 2.90 -14.12
C ASP A 39 22.96 3.92 -14.60
N PHE A 40 21.87 3.45 -15.16
CA PHE A 40 20.82 4.32 -15.70
C PHE A 40 20.10 5.09 -14.62
N TYR A 41 19.94 4.48 -13.44
CA TYR A 41 19.31 5.14 -12.32
C TYR A 41 20.10 6.37 -11.88
N ARG A 42 21.42 6.25 -11.74
CA ARG A 42 22.27 7.41 -11.41
C ARG A 42 22.37 8.39 -12.56
N TYR A 43 22.46 7.92 -13.81
CA TYR A 43 22.42 8.80 -14.98
C TYR A 43 21.18 9.73 -14.95
N ALA A 44 20.00 9.16 -14.71
CA ALA A 44 18.74 9.89 -14.72
C ALA A 44 18.47 10.68 -13.41
N CYS A 45 18.88 10.15 -12.25
CA CYS A 45 18.47 10.65 -10.92
C CYS A 45 19.64 11.09 -10.04
N GLY A 46 20.90 10.95 -10.47
CA GLY A 46 22.07 11.19 -9.60
C GLY A 46 22.19 12.59 -9.05
N GLY A 47 21.79 13.60 -9.84
CA GLY A 47 21.71 14.99 -9.38
C GLY A 47 20.63 15.17 -8.31
N TRP A 48 19.45 14.58 -8.51
CA TRP A 48 18.36 14.58 -7.52
C TRP A 48 18.77 13.90 -6.21
N ILE A 49 19.41 12.74 -6.28
CA ILE A 49 19.90 11.96 -5.13
C ILE A 49 20.88 12.80 -4.30
N LYS A 50 21.81 13.49 -4.96
CA LYS A 50 22.79 14.36 -4.30
C LYS A 50 22.13 15.60 -3.66
N ALA A 51 21.12 16.19 -4.32
CA ALA A 51 20.41 17.37 -3.86
C ALA A 51 19.40 17.10 -2.72
N ASN A 52 18.97 15.86 -2.53
CA ASN A 52 17.95 15.47 -1.56
C ASN A 52 18.46 14.39 -0.59
N PRO A 53 19.46 14.69 0.26
CA PRO A 53 19.91 13.73 1.27
C PRO A 53 18.77 13.39 2.22
N LEU A 54 18.81 12.20 2.82
CA LEU A 54 17.80 11.78 3.80
C LEU A 54 17.69 12.78 4.95
N LYS A 55 16.49 13.29 5.15
CA LYS A 55 16.14 14.05 6.35
C LYS A 55 16.08 13.10 7.56
N PRO A 56 16.35 13.56 8.79
CA PRO A 56 16.40 12.71 9.99
C PRO A 56 15.13 11.89 10.23
N GLU A 57 13.97 12.42 9.85
CA GLU A 57 12.66 11.80 10.03
C GLU A 57 12.29 10.75 8.97
N TYR A 58 13.16 10.53 7.99
CA TYR A 58 12.91 9.58 6.91
C TYR A 58 13.90 8.42 6.90
N ALA A 59 13.39 7.20 6.79
CA ALA A 59 14.18 6.01 6.46
C ALA A 59 14.34 5.85 4.93
N ARG A 60 13.38 6.37 4.17
CA ARG A 60 13.37 6.50 2.72
C ARG A 60 12.75 7.85 2.36
N PHE A 61 13.33 8.54 1.38
CA PHE A 61 12.78 9.78 0.83
C PHE A 61 12.98 9.81 -0.68
N GLY A 62 11.90 9.97 -1.41
CA GLY A 62 11.90 9.92 -2.87
C GLY A 62 10.78 10.74 -3.50
N SER A 63 10.56 10.54 -4.79
CA SER A 63 9.55 11.24 -5.58
C SER A 63 8.14 11.11 -4.99
N PHE A 64 7.76 9.93 -4.50
CA PHE A 64 6.49 9.70 -3.80
C PHE A 64 6.38 10.52 -2.52
N ASP A 65 7.46 10.56 -1.73
CA ASP A 65 7.47 11.26 -0.44
C ASP A 65 7.39 12.78 -0.61
N ILE A 66 7.93 13.33 -1.70
CA ILE A 66 7.78 14.77 -2.05
C ILE A 66 6.30 15.11 -2.29
N VAL A 67 5.60 14.27 -3.04
CA VAL A 67 4.18 14.47 -3.33
C VAL A 67 3.33 14.28 -2.08
N ASP A 68 3.65 13.28 -1.25
CA ASP A 68 3.00 13.06 0.04
C ASP A 68 3.19 14.27 0.98
N GLU A 69 4.39 14.83 1.07
CA GLU A 69 4.64 16.04 1.87
C GLU A 69 3.82 17.25 1.40
N GLU A 70 3.67 17.40 0.07
CA GLU A 70 2.83 18.46 -0.49
C GLU A 70 1.35 18.21 -0.20
N ASN A 71 0.88 16.97 -0.35
CA ASN A 71 -0.48 16.61 0.00
C ASN A 71 -0.74 16.80 1.50
N ASP A 72 0.19 16.41 2.37
CA ASP A 72 0.10 16.64 3.81
C ASP A 72 -0.05 18.14 4.13
N ARG A 73 0.69 19.03 3.44
CA ARG A 73 0.56 20.47 3.61
C ARG A 73 -0.81 20.99 3.18
N ARG A 74 -1.31 20.55 2.02
CA ARG A 74 -2.64 20.91 1.50
C ARG A 74 -3.75 20.42 2.43
N ILE A 75 -3.66 19.19 2.91
CA ILE A 75 -4.60 18.60 3.87
C ILE A 75 -4.53 19.35 5.20
N ARG A 76 -3.33 19.71 5.66
CA ARG A 76 -3.14 20.52 6.86
C ARG A 76 -3.87 21.86 6.78
N GLU A 77 -3.80 22.57 5.66
CA GLU A 77 -4.52 23.84 5.47
C GLU A 77 -6.04 23.66 5.66
N ILE A 78 -6.62 22.59 5.10
CA ILE A 78 -8.04 22.23 5.27
C ILE A 78 -8.36 21.96 6.74
N ILE A 79 -7.59 21.08 7.38
CA ILE A 79 -7.81 20.61 8.75
C ILE A 79 -7.65 21.75 9.77
N GLU A 80 -6.59 22.55 9.67
CA GLU A 80 -6.33 23.66 10.58
C GLU A 80 -7.40 24.76 10.47
N GLY A 81 -8.01 24.94 9.30
CA GLY A 81 -9.14 25.83 9.15
C GLY A 81 -10.30 25.45 10.07
N PHE A 82 -10.58 24.16 10.19
CA PHE A 82 -11.64 23.65 11.07
C PHE A 82 -11.25 23.66 12.55
N SER A 83 -10.00 23.34 12.88
CA SER A 83 -9.56 23.29 14.29
C SER A 83 -9.51 24.66 14.99
N LYS A 84 -9.44 25.75 14.22
CA LYS A 84 -9.39 27.13 14.71
C LYS A 84 -10.77 27.78 14.87
N GLN A 85 -11.85 27.07 14.55
CA GLN A 85 -13.22 27.57 14.56
C GLN A 85 -14.12 26.79 15.52
N GLN A 86 -15.18 27.42 15.99
CA GLN A 86 -16.28 26.70 16.66
C GLN A 86 -17.21 26.14 15.58
N ASN A 87 -17.21 24.83 15.44
CA ASN A 87 -18.04 24.13 14.46
C ASN A 87 -19.28 23.55 15.12
N PRO A 88 -20.43 23.46 14.42
CA PRO A 88 -21.61 22.79 14.93
C PRO A 88 -21.31 21.34 15.32
N ARG A 89 -21.77 20.91 16.50
CA ARG A 89 -21.56 19.55 16.99
C ARG A 89 -22.14 18.53 15.99
N GLY A 90 -21.38 17.46 15.72
CA GLY A 90 -21.74 16.40 14.77
C GLY A 90 -21.44 16.73 13.31
N SER A 91 -21.02 17.97 12.99
CA SER A 91 -20.58 18.31 11.62
C SER A 91 -19.23 17.65 11.30
N LEU A 92 -18.94 17.43 10.00
CA LEU A 92 -17.63 16.95 9.56
C LEU A 92 -16.50 17.90 10.00
N ALA A 93 -16.74 19.20 9.92
CA ALA A 93 -15.80 20.22 10.35
C ALA A 93 -15.43 20.09 11.83
N GLN A 94 -16.41 19.82 12.72
CA GLN A 94 -16.17 19.57 14.14
C GLN A 94 -15.35 18.28 14.33
N LYS A 95 -15.72 17.19 13.66
CA LYS A 95 -15.00 15.90 13.80
C LYS A 95 -13.55 15.99 13.35
N ILE A 96 -13.29 16.61 12.22
CA ILE A 96 -11.94 16.85 11.68
C ILE A 96 -11.13 17.75 12.64
N GLY A 97 -11.70 18.90 13.02
CA GLY A 97 -11.02 19.88 13.85
C GLY A 97 -10.71 19.37 15.27
N ASP A 98 -11.66 18.69 15.90
CA ASP A 98 -11.49 18.15 17.25
C ASP A 98 -10.49 16.99 17.28
N LEU A 99 -10.52 16.08 16.30
CA LEU A 99 -9.57 14.97 16.24
C LEU A 99 -8.14 15.49 16.04
N TYR A 100 -7.95 16.47 15.16
CA TYR A 100 -6.65 17.11 14.97
C TYR A 100 -6.17 17.80 16.25
N SER A 101 -7.05 18.58 16.91
CA SER A 101 -6.74 19.29 18.15
C SER A 101 -6.34 18.33 19.28
N LEU A 102 -7.07 17.21 19.44
CA LEU A 102 -6.73 16.16 20.41
C LEU A 102 -5.32 15.59 20.18
N ARG A 103 -4.94 15.37 18.92
CA ARG A 103 -3.63 14.85 18.57
C ARG A 103 -2.50 15.88 18.71
N MET A 104 -2.80 17.14 18.51
CA MET A 104 -1.84 18.24 18.68
C MET A 104 -1.58 18.62 20.13
N ASP A 105 -2.51 18.32 21.06
CA ASP A 105 -2.41 18.68 22.49
C ASP A 105 -1.44 17.79 23.27
N SER A 106 -0.12 17.97 23.00
CA SER A 106 0.93 17.26 23.72
C SER A 106 0.92 17.52 25.21
N THR A 107 0.56 18.72 25.63
CA THR A 107 0.48 19.09 27.07
C THR A 107 -0.51 18.20 27.80
N ARG A 108 -1.70 18.01 27.23
CA ARG A 108 -2.71 17.13 27.77
C ARG A 108 -2.27 15.66 27.71
N MET A 109 -1.77 15.20 26.56
CA MET A 109 -1.32 13.82 26.40
C MET A 109 -0.22 13.46 27.40
N ASN A 110 0.74 14.37 27.64
CA ASN A 110 1.82 14.16 28.61
C ASN A 110 1.29 14.14 30.05
N ARG A 111 0.34 15.01 30.39
CA ARG A 111 -0.31 15.01 31.71
C ARG A 111 -1.13 13.74 31.96
N GLU A 112 -1.80 13.22 30.94
CA GLU A 112 -2.55 11.96 30.97
C GLU A 112 -1.60 10.75 31.04
N GLY A 113 -0.44 10.81 30.32
CA GLY A 113 0.56 9.76 30.28
C GLY A 113 -0.06 8.40 29.90
N VAL A 114 0.15 7.37 30.73
CA VAL A 114 -0.39 6.01 30.53
C VAL A 114 -1.80 5.82 31.15
N LYS A 115 -2.33 6.82 31.86
CA LYS A 115 -3.63 6.71 32.57
C LYS A 115 -4.79 6.24 31.68
N PRO A 116 -4.92 6.68 30.41
CA PRO A 116 -6.05 6.29 29.58
C PRO A 116 -6.22 4.78 29.38
N ILE A 117 -5.12 4.00 29.33
CA ILE A 117 -5.17 2.53 29.15
C ILE A 117 -5.32 1.76 30.45
N MET A 118 -5.10 2.39 31.61
CA MET A 118 -5.07 1.70 32.91
C MET A 118 -6.40 1.02 33.27
N GLY A 119 -7.52 1.51 32.75
CA GLY A 119 -8.83 0.87 32.91
C GLY A 119 -8.87 -0.54 32.31
N ASP A 120 -8.40 -0.68 31.07
CA ASP A 120 -8.38 -1.95 30.36
C ASP A 120 -7.32 -2.89 30.96
N LEU A 121 -6.13 -2.40 31.31
CA LEU A 121 -5.11 -3.19 32.02
C LEU A 121 -5.62 -3.74 33.36
N LYS A 122 -6.39 -2.97 34.12
CA LYS A 122 -7.02 -3.43 35.38
C LYS A 122 -8.05 -4.53 35.12
N ARG A 123 -8.79 -4.47 34.02
CA ARG A 123 -9.74 -5.54 33.64
C ARG A 123 -9.00 -6.84 33.34
N ILE A 124 -7.90 -6.79 32.57
CA ILE A 124 -7.04 -7.94 32.27
C ILE A 124 -6.49 -8.55 33.56
N LYS A 125 -5.96 -7.73 34.47
CA LYS A 125 -5.42 -8.21 35.76
C LYS A 125 -6.47 -8.96 36.61
N LYS A 126 -7.74 -8.58 36.57
CA LYS A 126 -8.83 -9.19 37.35
C LYS A 126 -9.27 -10.56 36.83
N VAL A 127 -8.89 -10.96 35.63
CA VAL A 127 -9.23 -12.25 35.04
C VAL A 127 -8.62 -13.39 35.86
N LYS A 128 -9.43 -14.40 36.21
CA LYS A 128 -9.04 -15.55 37.03
C LYS A 128 -9.17 -16.91 36.33
N THR A 129 -9.85 -16.96 35.19
CA THR A 129 -10.07 -18.19 34.40
C THR A 129 -9.92 -17.90 32.92
N LYS A 130 -9.61 -18.93 32.12
CA LYS A 130 -9.55 -18.79 30.65
C LYS A 130 -10.91 -18.39 30.05
N GLN A 131 -12.03 -18.82 30.66
CA GLN A 131 -13.35 -18.35 30.23
C GLN A 131 -13.51 -16.84 30.44
N GLN A 132 -13.13 -16.31 31.60
CA GLN A 132 -13.16 -14.88 31.85
C GLN A 132 -12.22 -14.09 30.92
N TRP A 133 -11.08 -14.70 30.56
CA TRP A 133 -10.17 -14.13 29.58
C TRP A 133 -10.84 -14.06 28.19
N PHE A 134 -11.50 -15.13 27.76
CA PHE A 134 -12.25 -15.18 26.51
C PHE A 134 -13.38 -14.11 26.49
N ASP A 135 -14.18 -14.01 27.58
CA ASP A 135 -15.25 -13.02 27.69
C ASP A 135 -14.71 -11.59 27.63
N LEU A 136 -13.52 -11.36 28.21
CA LEU A 136 -12.85 -10.07 28.14
C LEU A 136 -12.37 -9.76 26.72
N LEU A 137 -11.76 -10.71 26.02
CA LEU A 137 -11.35 -10.56 24.61
C LEU A 137 -12.54 -10.16 23.74
N ASN A 138 -13.66 -10.86 23.85
CA ASN A 138 -14.87 -10.54 23.10
C ASN A 138 -15.33 -9.09 23.33
N THR A 139 -15.23 -8.59 24.58
CA THR A 139 -15.58 -7.21 24.92
C THR A 139 -14.57 -6.20 24.38
N LEU A 140 -13.28 -6.55 24.36
CA LEU A 140 -12.21 -5.67 23.93
C LEU A 140 -12.12 -5.61 22.40
N ASN A 141 -12.31 -6.73 21.71
CA ASN A 141 -12.30 -6.78 20.24
C ASN A 141 -13.43 -5.94 19.65
N ALA A 142 -14.63 -5.95 20.26
CA ALA A 142 -15.70 -5.06 19.87
C ALA A 142 -15.32 -3.56 19.99
N SER A 143 -14.30 -3.21 20.78
CA SER A 143 -13.78 -1.83 20.88
C SER A 143 -12.67 -1.52 19.85
N GLY A 144 -12.35 -2.46 18.95
CA GLY A 144 -11.44 -2.26 17.81
C GLY A 144 -9.97 -2.00 18.18
N ILE A 145 -9.59 -2.17 19.43
CA ILE A 145 -8.20 -2.26 19.84
C ILE A 145 -7.88 -3.75 19.82
N SER A 146 -6.88 -4.16 19.05
CA SER A 146 -6.50 -5.59 18.94
C SER A 146 -6.09 -6.12 20.30
N PHE A 147 -6.78 -7.16 20.77
CA PHE A 147 -6.58 -7.70 22.09
C PHE A 147 -6.54 -9.22 22.06
N GLY A 148 -5.35 -9.80 22.07
CA GLY A 148 -5.19 -11.22 22.23
C GLY A 148 -5.55 -12.06 21.00
N GLU A 149 -5.86 -11.45 19.88
CA GLU A 149 -6.16 -12.19 18.66
C GLU A 149 -4.91 -12.90 18.15
N LEU A 150 -5.05 -14.24 18.03
CA LEU A 150 -4.03 -15.09 17.44
C LEU A 150 -4.28 -15.33 15.95
N TRP A 151 -5.26 -14.66 15.38
CA TRP A 151 -5.66 -14.68 13.96
C TRP A 151 -6.20 -13.34 13.51
N GLY A 152 -6.20 -13.12 12.20
CA GLY A 152 -6.97 -12.03 11.58
C GLY A 152 -8.37 -12.53 11.21
N CYS A 153 -9.36 -11.64 11.30
CA CYS A 153 -10.74 -11.91 10.93
C CYS A 153 -11.33 -10.73 10.16
N GLY A 154 -12.04 -11.00 9.07
CA GLY A 154 -12.68 -9.95 8.27
C GLY A 154 -13.60 -10.50 7.19
N VAL A 155 -14.31 -9.59 6.51
CA VAL A 155 -15.24 -9.89 5.43
C VAL A 155 -14.71 -9.30 4.13
N GLY A 156 -14.54 -10.11 3.11
CA GLY A 156 -14.07 -9.71 1.79
C GLY A 156 -14.78 -10.48 0.69
N ALA A 157 -14.43 -10.21 -0.56
CA ALA A 157 -14.97 -10.97 -1.68
C ALA A 157 -14.58 -12.45 -1.57
N ASP A 158 -15.52 -13.33 -1.84
CA ASP A 158 -15.26 -14.76 -2.06
C ASP A 158 -14.54 -14.93 -3.40
N MET A 159 -13.30 -15.41 -3.39
CA MET A 159 -12.52 -15.56 -4.62
C MET A 159 -13.20 -16.45 -5.67
N MET A 160 -13.99 -17.46 -5.26
CA MET A 160 -14.72 -18.34 -6.18
C MET A 160 -16.07 -17.78 -6.63
N ASN A 161 -16.55 -16.72 -5.96
CA ASN A 161 -17.79 -16.00 -6.30
C ASN A 161 -17.65 -14.52 -5.91
N SER A 162 -16.87 -13.80 -6.68
CA SER A 162 -16.40 -12.44 -6.38
C SER A 162 -17.52 -11.41 -6.14
N LYS A 163 -18.77 -11.72 -6.56
CA LYS A 163 -19.94 -10.87 -6.30
C LYS A 163 -20.51 -11.00 -4.89
N GLN A 164 -20.05 -12.00 -4.12
CA GLN A 164 -20.49 -12.24 -2.74
C GLN A 164 -19.36 -11.97 -1.75
N ASN A 165 -19.71 -11.41 -0.61
CA ASN A 165 -18.80 -11.30 0.51
C ASN A 165 -18.78 -12.62 1.31
N LEU A 166 -17.62 -12.97 1.85
CA LEU A 166 -17.35 -14.14 2.67
C LEU A 166 -16.61 -13.73 3.94
N LEU A 167 -16.84 -14.45 5.03
CA LEU A 167 -16.04 -14.31 6.24
C LEU A 167 -14.71 -15.05 6.06
N HIS A 168 -13.61 -14.42 6.43
CA HIS A 168 -12.26 -14.96 6.31
C HIS A 168 -11.57 -14.98 7.67
N ILE A 169 -10.79 -16.05 7.93
CA ILE A 169 -9.79 -16.14 9.00
C ILE A 169 -8.42 -16.25 8.35
N SER A 170 -7.44 -15.54 8.89
CA SER A 170 -6.05 -15.58 8.44
C SER A 170 -5.08 -15.69 9.61
N GLN A 171 -3.84 -16.10 9.32
CA GLN A 171 -2.77 -16.14 10.33
C GLN A 171 -2.53 -14.79 10.99
N GLY A 172 -2.13 -14.82 12.26
CA GLY A 172 -1.81 -13.64 13.08
C GLY A 172 -1.11 -14.03 14.37
N GLY A 173 -1.23 -13.21 15.41
CA GLY A 173 -0.75 -13.52 16.76
C GLY A 173 0.73 -13.22 16.97
N TYR A 174 1.33 -12.32 16.18
CA TYR A 174 2.68 -11.78 16.38
C TYR A 174 2.74 -10.30 15.96
N SER A 175 3.54 -9.51 16.65
CA SER A 175 3.56 -8.05 16.53
C SER A 175 4.54 -7.53 15.49
N ILE A 176 5.60 -8.25 15.17
CA ILE A 176 6.59 -7.91 14.16
C ILE A 176 6.60 -8.99 13.07
N GLN A 177 7.30 -8.75 11.96
CA GLN A 177 7.32 -9.68 10.85
C GLN A 177 7.78 -11.09 11.24
N ARG A 178 7.11 -12.11 10.68
CA ARG A 178 7.37 -13.53 10.92
C ARG A 178 8.87 -13.89 10.88
N ASP A 179 9.56 -13.38 9.88
CA ASP A 179 10.95 -13.74 9.62
C ASP A 179 11.89 -13.37 10.77
N TYR A 180 11.60 -12.31 11.54
CA TYR A 180 12.38 -11.96 12.75
C TYR A 180 12.31 -13.03 13.86
N TYR A 181 11.24 -13.83 13.90
CA TYR A 181 11.10 -14.93 14.88
C TYR A 181 11.70 -16.25 14.41
N VAL A 182 11.83 -16.48 13.09
CA VAL A 182 12.13 -17.81 12.55
C VAL A 182 13.46 -17.90 11.81
N LYS A 183 14.03 -16.80 11.36
CA LYS A 183 15.34 -16.75 10.72
C LYS A 183 16.45 -16.47 11.75
N ASP A 184 17.56 -17.19 11.61
CA ASP A 184 18.69 -17.12 12.56
C ASP A 184 19.94 -16.50 11.93
N ASP A 185 19.77 -15.43 11.15
CA ASP A 185 20.87 -14.58 10.71
C ASP A 185 21.05 -13.36 11.65
N GLU A 186 22.20 -12.72 11.58
CA GLU A 186 22.57 -11.63 12.49
C GLU A 186 21.59 -10.45 12.42
N ALA A 187 21.14 -10.07 11.22
CA ALA A 187 20.25 -8.93 11.04
C ALA A 187 18.88 -9.19 11.70
N ASN A 188 18.31 -10.40 11.49
CA ASN A 188 17.05 -10.78 12.12
C ASN A 188 17.17 -10.91 13.65
N ARG A 189 18.27 -11.50 14.15
CA ARG A 189 18.52 -11.56 15.60
C ARG A 189 18.61 -10.19 16.24
N ASN A 190 19.33 -9.25 15.63
CA ASN A 190 19.46 -7.89 16.15
C ASN A 190 18.11 -7.17 16.29
N ILE A 191 17.20 -7.34 15.33
CA ILE A 191 15.85 -6.78 15.42
C ILE A 191 15.02 -7.49 16.50
N LEU A 192 15.11 -8.83 16.61
CA LEU A 192 14.40 -9.58 17.64
C LEU A 192 14.88 -9.20 19.05
N ASP A 193 16.18 -9.00 19.24
CA ASP A 193 16.73 -8.57 20.54
C ASP A 193 16.34 -7.14 20.88
N ALA A 194 16.31 -6.24 19.90
CA ALA A 194 15.75 -4.89 20.06
C ALA A 194 14.27 -4.93 20.43
N TYR A 195 13.50 -5.86 19.82
CA TYR A 195 12.08 -6.06 20.14
C TYR A 195 11.85 -6.55 21.57
N LYS A 196 12.64 -7.51 22.04
CA LYS A 196 12.61 -7.99 23.43
C LYS A 196 12.84 -6.82 24.41
N GLN A 197 13.83 -5.98 24.14
CA GLN A 197 14.10 -4.80 24.96
C GLN A 197 12.96 -3.80 24.93
N HIS A 198 12.36 -3.60 23.75
CA HIS A 198 11.18 -2.73 23.57
C HIS A 198 10.00 -3.21 24.45
N ILE A 199 9.69 -4.49 24.44
CA ILE A 199 8.64 -5.07 25.30
C ILE A 199 8.93 -4.76 26.78
N VAL A 200 10.17 -5.00 27.23
CA VAL A 200 10.57 -4.72 28.61
C VAL A 200 10.40 -3.25 28.95
N ASN A 201 10.91 -2.34 28.12
CA ASN A 201 10.82 -0.90 28.32
C ASN A 201 9.34 -0.43 28.41
N MET A 202 8.50 -0.92 27.52
CA MET A 202 7.07 -0.56 27.51
C MET A 202 6.34 -1.04 28.78
N PHE A 203 6.63 -2.24 29.29
CA PHE A 203 6.08 -2.71 30.55
C PHE A 203 6.57 -1.89 31.75
N GLN A 204 7.84 -1.45 31.74
CA GLN A 204 8.37 -0.57 32.77
C GLN A 204 7.66 0.80 32.79
N LEU A 205 7.33 1.37 31.63
CA LEU A 205 6.61 2.63 31.49
C LEU A 205 5.20 2.59 32.14
N ILE A 206 4.61 1.42 32.32
CA ILE A 206 3.34 1.25 33.04
C ILE A 206 3.51 0.75 34.48
N GLY A 207 4.76 0.75 35.00
CA GLY A 207 5.06 0.58 36.40
C GLY A 207 5.47 -0.83 36.84
N TYR A 208 5.80 -1.74 35.92
CA TYR A 208 6.42 -3.02 36.29
C TYR A 208 7.90 -2.86 36.59
N THR A 209 8.42 -3.66 37.51
CA THR A 209 9.86 -3.79 37.76
C THR A 209 10.56 -4.45 36.57
N GLN A 210 11.89 -4.30 36.50
CA GLN A 210 12.71 -4.96 35.45
C GLN A 210 12.43 -6.48 35.40
N ALA A 211 12.46 -7.18 36.52
CA ALA A 211 12.25 -8.62 36.57
C ALA A 211 10.84 -9.04 36.13
N GLU A 212 9.81 -8.29 36.53
CA GLU A 212 8.44 -8.54 36.10
C GLU A 212 8.27 -8.31 34.57
N ALA A 213 8.86 -7.22 34.06
CA ALA A 213 8.82 -6.88 32.64
C ALA A 213 9.55 -7.92 31.79
N GLU A 214 10.71 -8.42 32.23
CA GLU A 214 11.45 -9.50 31.58
C GLU A 214 10.64 -10.81 31.54
N GLN A 215 9.98 -11.18 32.65
CA GLN A 215 9.13 -12.36 32.68
C GLN A 215 7.94 -12.23 31.72
N LYS A 216 7.30 -11.07 31.66
CA LYS A 216 6.23 -10.78 30.73
C LYS A 216 6.69 -10.83 29.28
N MET A 217 7.85 -10.25 28.97
CA MET A 217 8.47 -10.33 27.64
C MET A 217 8.68 -11.79 27.23
N GLN A 218 9.19 -12.65 28.13
CA GLN A 218 9.38 -14.07 27.83
C GLN A 218 8.05 -14.76 27.51
N ASN A 219 6.99 -14.48 28.28
CA ASN A 219 5.66 -15.05 28.08
C ASN A 219 5.05 -14.62 26.73
N VAL A 220 5.15 -13.33 26.39
CA VAL A 220 4.71 -12.76 25.10
C VAL A 220 5.49 -13.42 23.94
N LEU A 221 6.81 -13.41 24.02
CA LEU A 221 7.68 -13.92 22.96
C LEU A 221 7.47 -15.42 22.71
N ALA A 222 7.20 -16.20 23.76
CA ALA A 222 6.91 -17.64 23.63
C ALA A 222 5.67 -17.89 22.76
N VAL A 223 4.60 -17.12 22.98
CA VAL A 223 3.35 -17.22 22.18
C VAL A 223 3.58 -16.74 20.75
N GLU A 224 4.13 -15.52 20.59
CA GLU A 224 4.34 -14.94 19.26
C GLU A 224 5.27 -15.80 18.39
N THR A 225 6.30 -16.42 18.98
CA THR A 225 7.21 -17.34 18.27
C THR A 225 6.49 -18.61 17.81
N ARG A 226 5.60 -19.18 18.63
CA ARG A 226 4.79 -20.31 18.22
C ARG A 226 3.90 -19.95 17.02
N MET A 227 3.23 -18.83 17.08
CA MET A 227 2.36 -18.36 16.01
C MET A 227 3.13 -18.05 14.72
N ALA A 228 4.29 -17.39 14.83
CA ALA A 228 5.15 -17.11 13.70
C ALA A 228 5.66 -18.37 13.01
N LYS A 229 6.03 -19.41 13.77
CA LYS A 229 6.49 -20.70 13.23
C LYS A 229 5.38 -21.45 12.48
N ALA A 230 4.14 -21.36 12.94
CA ALA A 230 2.99 -21.98 12.30
C ALA A 230 2.48 -21.23 11.06
N GLY A 231 2.82 -19.95 10.95
CA GLY A 231 2.42 -19.09 9.83
C GLY A 231 3.23 -19.34 8.55
N LYS A 232 2.61 -19.08 7.41
CA LYS A 232 3.27 -19.05 6.09
C LYS A 232 4.14 -17.80 5.94
N SER A 233 5.21 -17.91 5.16
CA SER A 233 6.05 -16.79 4.74
C SER A 233 5.30 -15.85 3.79
N ASN A 234 5.84 -14.64 3.57
CA ASN A 234 5.26 -13.69 2.62
C ASN A 234 5.22 -14.25 1.19
N VAL A 235 6.21 -15.05 0.79
CA VAL A 235 6.22 -15.71 -0.53
C VAL A 235 5.09 -16.75 -0.64
N GLU A 236 4.93 -17.63 0.36
CA GLU A 236 3.88 -18.66 0.36
C GLU A 236 2.46 -18.06 0.38
N ARG A 237 2.30 -16.88 1.00
CA ARG A 237 1.01 -16.16 1.03
C ARG A 237 0.65 -15.53 -0.32
N ARG A 238 1.57 -15.44 -1.27
CA ARG A 238 1.29 -14.91 -2.60
C ARG A 238 0.47 -15.86 -3.47
N ASP A 239 0.48 -17.16 -3.20
CA ASP A 239 -0.29 -18.14 -3.99
C ASP A 239 -1.77 -18.16 -3.54
N PRO A 240 -2.72 -17.62 -4.36
CA PRO A 240 -4.14 -17.59 -3.97
C PRO A 240 -4.72 -18.98 -3.73
N ALA A 241 -4.33 -19.98 -4.53
CA ALA A 241 -4.86 -21.35 -4.42
C ALA A 241 -4.53 -21.98 -3.07
N SER A 242 -3.29 -21.79 -2.59
CA SER A 242 -2.83 -22.37 -1.33
C SER A 242 -3.32 -21.62 -0.08
N ASN A 243 -4.00 -20.50 -0.26
CA ASN A 243 -4.52 -19.65 0.81
C ASN A 243 -6.04 -19.47 0.78
N TYR A 244 -6.74 -20.37 0.08
CA TYR A 244 -8.20 -20.39 0.03
C TYR A 244 -8.74 -21.76 0.39
N HIS A 245 -9.47 -21.85 1.52
CA HIS A 245 -10.02 -23.10 2.07
C HIS A 245 -11.45 -22.83 2.57
N LYS A 246 -12.35 -22.51 1.64
CA LYS A 246 -13.77 -22.30 1.95
C LYS A 246 -14.41 -23.61 2.40
N MET A 247 -15.14 -23.55 3.50
CA MET A 247 -15.88 -24.68 4.06
C MET A 247 -17.22 -24.23 4.66
N SER A 248 -18.13 -25.19 4.92
CA SER A 248 -19.34 -24.86 5.67
C SER A 248 -18.97 -24.48 7.12
N PHE A 249 -19.80 -23.65 7.75
CA PHE A 249 -19.54 -23.27 9.14
C PHE A 249 -19.62 -24.46 10.09
N SER A 250 -20.47 -25.47 9.79
CA SER A 250 -20.52 -26.71 10.56
C SER A 250 -19.22 -27.52 10.45
N ASP A 251 -18.62 -27.59 9.26
CA ASP A 251 -17.32 -28.25 9.09
C ASP A 251 -16.22 -27.49 9.79
N PHE A 252 -16.25 -26.16 9.74
CA PHE A 252 -15.31 -25.31 10.46
C PHE A 252 -15.35 -25.56 11.98
N LEU A 253 -16.54 -25.62 12.59
CA LEU A 253 -16.67 -25.92 14.02
C LEU A 253 -16.17 -27.33 14.40
N ARG A 254 -16.31 -28.29 13.49
CA ARG A 254 -15.78 -29.66 13.69
C ARG A 254 -14.25 -29.68 13.56
N ASP A 255 -13.68 -29.01 12.57
CA ASP A 255 -12.26 -29.11 12.21
C ASP A 255 -11.36 -28.18 13.04
N PHE A 256 -11.97 -27.16 13.70
CA PHE A 256 -11.31 -26.20 14.60
C PHE A 256 -11.99 -26.17 15.98
N PRO A 257 -12.00 -27.30 16.73
CA PRO A 257 -12.69 -27.38 18.01
C PRO A 257 -11.93 -26.71 19.16
N GLY A 258 -12.60 -26.57 20.32
CA GLY A 258 -11.96 -26.11 21.57
C GLY A 258 -11.99 -24.59 21.78
N PHE A 259 -12.70 -23.86 20.93
CA PHE A 259 -12.96 -22.43 21.07
C PHE A 259 -14.42 -22.12 20.73
N ASP A 260 -15.03 -21.19 21.43
CA ASP A 260 -16.43 -20.80 21.17
C ASP A 260 -16.51 -19.79 20.02
N TRP A 261 -16.29 -20.29 18.80
CA TRP A 261 -16.35 -19.50 17.57
C TRP A 261 -17.71 -18.83 17.36
N THR A 262 -18.79 -19.48 17.73
CA THR A 262 -20.14 -18.94 17.56
C THR A 262 -20.32 -17.66 18.36
N THR A 263 -19.98 -17.69 19.65
CA THR A 263 -20.02 -16.48 20.50
C THR A 263 -19.01 -15.44 20.04
N TYR A 264 -17.81 -15.85 19.64
CA TYR A 264 -16.78 -14.93 19.14
C TYR A 264 -17.27 -14.14 17.90
N PHE A 265 -17.75 -14.82 16.89
CA PHE A 265 -18.25 -14.15 15.67
C PHE A 265 -19.50 -13.32 15.92
N ALA A 266 -20.42 -13.81 16.76
CA ALA A 266 -21.63 -13.05 17.12
C ALA A 266 -21.28 -11.72 17.81
N ASN A 267 -20.27 -11.70 18.68
CA ASN A 267 -19.78 -10.46 19.33
C ASN A 267 -19.16 -9.48 18.35
N LEU A 268 -18.62 -9.97 17.21
CA LEU A 268 -18.14 -9.15 16.09
C LEU A 268 -19.27 -8.76 15.11
N GLY A 269 -20.52 -9.15 15.38
CA GLY A 269 -21.67 -8.84 14.53
C GLY A 269 -21.88 -9.81 13.36
N TYR A 270 -21.12 -10.92 13.30
CA TYR A 270 -21.25 -11.95 12.28
C TYR A 270 -22.14 -13.08 12.80
N THR A 271 -23.43 -13.02 12.46
CA THR A 271 -24.44 -14.05 12.85
C THR A 271 -24.88 -14.84 11.62
N ASP A 272 -25.46 -16.04 11.86
CA ASP A 272 -26.01 -16.92 10.83
C ASP A 272 -24.97 -17.20 9.71
N ILE A 273 -23.80 -17.66 10.10
CA ILE A 273 -22.68 -17.94 9.18
C ILE A 273 -22.96 -19.23 8.43
N ASP A 274 -23.03 -19.17 7.10
CA ASP A 274 -23.21 -20.34 6.24
C ASP A 274 -21.87 -21.02 5.91
N SER A 275 -20.87 -20.20 5.56
CA SER A 275 -19.54 -20.66 5.18
C SER A 275 -18.47 -19.63 5.58
N ILE A 276 -17.23 -20.11 5.64
CA ILE A 276 -16.06 -19.34 6.04
C ILE A 276 -14.85 -19.80 5.21
N ASP A 277 -13.94 -18.90 4.92
CA ASP A 277 -12.63 -19.22 4.36
C ASP A 277 -11.55 -19.17 5.44
N VAL A 278 -10.74 -20.21 5.51
CA VAL A 278 -9.60 -20.30 6.43
C VAL A 278 -8.31 -20.24 5.62
N GLY A 279 -7.74 -19.04 5.48
CA GLY A 279 -6.57 -18.83 4.63
C GLY A 279 -5.36 -19.69 5.00
N GLN A 280 -5.09 -19.87 6.30
CA GLN A 280 -3.97 -20.67 6.78
C GLN A 280 -4.43 -21.63 7.90
N PRO A 281 -4.98 -22.81 7.55
CA PRO A 281 -5.55 -23.77 8.50
C PRO A 281 -4.60 -24.19 9.61
N GLU A 282 -3.32 -24.44 9.30
CA GLU A 282 -2.34 -24.88 10.30
C GLU A 282 -2.04 -23.79 11.34
N ALA A 283 -1.97 -22.52 10.92
CA ALA A 283 -1.81 -21.41 11.86
C ALA A 283 -3.05 -21.27 12.77
N THR A 284 -4.26 -21.46 12.24
CA THR A 284 -5.50 -21.43 13.04
C THR A 284 -5.53 -22.61 14.05
N LYS A 285 -5.12 -23.81 13.66
CA LYS A 285 -4.99 -24.95 14.58
C LYS A 285 -3.96 -24.70 15.68
N GLU A 286 -2.82 -24.09 15.33
CA GLU A 286 -1.80 -23.74 16.33
C GLU A 286 -2.31 -22.68 17.30
N ALA A 287 -3.07 -21.68 16.82
CA ALA A 287 -3.72 -20.71 17.70
C ALA A 287 -4.62 -21.35 18.75
N LEU A 288 -5.41 -22.36 18.37
CA LEU A 288 -6.24 -23.12 19.30
C LEU A 288 -5.41 -23.92 20.32
N LYS A 289 -4.30 -24.53 19.89
CA LYS A 289 -3.35 -25.20 20.80
C LYS A 289 -2.70 -24.19 21.75
N VAL A 290 -2.32 -23.02 21.27
CA VAL A 290 -1.78 -21.93 22.12
C VAL A 290 -2.77 -21.58 23.21
N ILE A 291 -4.04 -21.38 22.88
CA ILE A 291 -5.10 -21.08 23.87
C ILE A 291 -5.25 -22.23 24.88
N ALA A 292 -5.22 -23.49 24.42
CA ALA A 292 -5.39 -24.66 25.28
C ALA A 292 -4.19 -24.87 26.23
N ASP A 293 -2.97 -24.81 25.71
CA ASP A 293 -1.75 -25.20 26.39
C ASP A 293 -1.11 -24.09 27.22
N THR A 294 -1.30 -22.82 26.82
CA THR A 294 -0.67 -21.67 27.50
C THR A 294 -1.40 -21.39 28.82
N ASP A 295 -0.64 -21.16 29.89
CA ASP A 295 -1.20 -20.80 31.18
C ASP A 295 -1.89 -19.41 31.13
N LEU A 296 -2.81 -19.20 32.06
CA LEU A 296 -3.63 -17.99 32.10
C LEU A 296 -2.78 -16.72 32.26
N GLN A 297 -1.69 -16.77 33.03
CA GLN A 297 -0.86 -15.58 33.25
C GLN A 297 -0.17 -15.15 31.97
N SER A 298 0.37 -16.09 31.19
CA SER A 298 0.98 -15.81 29.90
C SER A 298 -0.01 -15.25 28.88
N LEU A 299 -1.27 -15.76 28.85
CA LEU A 299 -2.33 -15.17 28.01
C LEU A 299 -2.69 -13.73 28.43
N LYS A 300 -2.72 -13.46 29.74
CA LYS A 300 -2.93 -12.09 30.26
C LYS A 300 -1.79 -11.16 29.86
N ASP A 301 -0.54 -11.63 29.98
CA ASP A 301 0.63 -10.84 29.63
C ASP A 301 0.66 -10.50 28.13
N LEU A 302 0.28 -11.44 27.26
CA LEU A 302 0.09 -11.20 25.84
C LEU A 302 -0.97 -10.13 25.58
N THR A 303 -2.13 -10.24 26.27
CA THR A 303 -3.22 -9.26 26.13
C THR A 303 -2.81 -7.87 26.63
N GLU A 304 -2.10 -7.78 27.77
CA GLU A 304 -1.54 -6.51 28.26
C GLU A 304 -0.54 -5.90 27.25
N TRP A 305 0.31 -6.74 26.66
CA TRP A 305 1.25 -6.32 25.62
C TRP A 305 0.53 -5.74 24.41
N GLN A 306 -0.50 -6.41 23.92
CA GLN A 306 -1.24 -5.96 22.74
C GLN A 306 -1.96 -4.63 22.97
N VAL A 307 -2.57 -4.43 24.16
CA VAL A 307 -3.13 -3.14 24.56
C VAL A 307 -2.05 -2.05 24.54
N LEU A 308 -0.90 -2.34 25.15
CA LEU A 308 0.18 -1.39 25.30
C LEU A 308 0.81 -1.03 23.95
N ASN A 309 1.11 -2.03 23.14
CA ASN A 309 1.73 -1.85 21.82
C ASN A 309 0.81 -1.10 20.84
N SER A 310 -0.47 -1.48 20.76
CA SER A 310 -1.45 -0.82 19.87
C SER A 310 -1.77 0.61 20.29
N SER A 311 -1.60 0.94 21.56
CA SER A 311 -1.94 2.25 22.11
C SER A 311 -0.75 3.21 22.21
N GLY A 312 0.47 2.77 21.98
CA GLY A 312 1.67 3.57 22.24
C GLY A 312 1.69 4.93 21.55
N ASN A 313 1.13 5.02 20.33
CA ASN A 313 1.00 6.26 19.58
C ASN A 313 -0.13 7.19 20.05
N LEU A 314 -0.93 6.76 21.02
CA LEU A 314 -2.09 7.48 21.56
C LEU A 314 -1.83 8.06 22.96
N LEU A 315 -0.66 7.81 23.52
CA LEU A 315 -0.24 8.14 24.88
C LEU A 315 0.75 9.32 24.90
N GLY A 316 1.31 9.60 26.08
CA GLY A 316 2.28 10.69 26.26
C GLY A 316 3.57 10.49 25.47
N ASP A 317 4.35 11.59 25.33
CA ASP A 317 5.56 11.62 24.50
C ASP A 317 6.64 10.63 24.98
N GLU A 318 6.69 10.29 26.27
CA GLU A 318 7.62 9.30 26.81
C GLU A 318 7.36 7.90 26.21
N VAL A 319 6.10 7.49 26.16
CA VAL A 319 5.70 6.21 25.54
C VAL A 319 5.92 6.26 24.03
N TYR A 320 5.56 7.36 23.40
CA TYR A 320 5.79 7.53 21.98
C TYR A 320 7.28 7.49 21.60
N ALA A 321 8.15 8.05 22.43
CA ALA A 321 9.60 8.00 22.20
C ALA A 321 10.13 6.57 22.18
N GLU A 322 9.67 5.69 23.08
CA GLU A 322 10.01 4.26 23.10
C GLU A 322 9.48 3.54 21.84
N VAL A 323 8.23 3.80 21.46
CA VAL A 323 7.65 3.25 20.23
C VAL A 323 8.47 3.66 19.00
N PHE A 324 8.86 4.93 18.91
CA PHE A 324 9.69 5.42 17.82
C PHE A 324 11.11 4.83 17.86
N ASP A 325 11.70 4.67 19.04
CA ASP A 325 13.04 4.07 19.15
C ASP A 325 13.08 2.68 18.53
N PHE A 326 12.07 1.86 18.77
CA PHE A 326 12.00 0.54 18.17
C PHE A 326 11.54 0.59 16.71
N TYR A 327 10.28 1.00 16.43
CA TYR A 327 9.69 0.90 15.10
C TYR A 327 10.28 1.87 14.06
N GLY A 328 10.74 3.04 14.51
CA GLY A 328 11.40 4.02 13.65
C GLY A 328 12.91 3.79 13.57
N ARG A 329 13.62 3.93 14.69
CA ARG A 329 15.09 3.96 14.69
C ARG A 329 15.70 2.59 14.45
N LYS A 330 15.31 1.59 15.23
CA LYS A 330 15.94 0.24 15.15
C LYS A 330 15.52 -0.50 13.89
N MET A 331 14.24 -0.49 13.56
CA MET A 331 13.74 -1.25 12.41
C MET A 331 14.04 -0.59 11.06
N THR A 332 13.96 0.73 10.95
CA THR A 332 14.03 1.42 9.64
C THR A 332 15.23 2.35 9.48
N GLY A 333 15.91 2.70 10.58
CA GLY A 333 17.07 3.60 10.56
C GLY A 333 16.71 5.10 10.50
N ALA A 334 15.44 5.49 10.68
CA ALA A 334 15.07 6.88 10.86
C ALA A 334 15.66 7.44 12.17
N LYS A 335 16.14 8.68 12.17
CA LYS A 335 16.84 9.26 13.32
C LYS A 335 15.91 10.00 14.27
N GLU A 336 14.87 10.63 13.73
CA GLU A 336 13.90 11.46 14.44
C GLU A 336 12.48 11.13 13.98
N PRO A 337 11.45 11.31 14.83
CA PRO A 337 10.08 11.15 14.42
C PRO A 337 9.64 12.29 13.50
N LYS A 338 8.70 12.02 12.61
CA LYS A 338 8.02 13.08 11.85
C LYS A 338 7.43 14.12 12.81
N PRO A 339 7.40 15.43 12.44
CA PRO A 339 6.79 16.48 13.24
C PRO A 339 5.36 16.12 13.69
N ARG A 340 4.98 16.54 14.91
CA ARG A 340 3.65 16.22 15.47
C ARG A 340 2.50 16.60 14.55
N TRP A 341 2.57 17.75 13.91
CA TRP A 341 1.52 18.18 12.98
C TRP A 341 1.34 17.18 11.83
N GLN A 342 2.42 16.67 11.25
CA GLN A 342 2.37 15.72 10.14
C GLN A 342 1.77 14.38 10.59
N ARG A 343 2.19 13.87 11.76
CA ARG A 343 1.59 12.68 12.37
C ARG A 343 0.10 12.86 12.68
N SER A 344 -0.30 14.08 13.10
CA SER A 344 -1.70 14.41 13.38
C SER A 344 -2.53 14.50 12.10
N VAL A 345 -2.01 15.11 11.04
CA VAL A 345 -2.60 15.12 9.70
C VAL A 345 -2.79 13.70 9.18
N SER A 346 -1.74 12.88 9.20
CA SER A 346 -1.81 11.47 8.77
C SER A 346 -2.89 10.69 9.53
N SER A 347 -3.03 10.92 10.84
CA SER A 347 -4.07 10.26 11.64
C SER A 347 -5.48 10.69 11.26
N VAL A 348 -5.72 11.99 11.10
CA VAL A 348 -7.03 12.50 10.66
C VAL A 348 -7.35 11.97 9.26
N ASN A 349 -6.35 11.99 8.37
CA ASN A 349 -6.46 11.46 7.02
C ASN A 349 -6.78 9.96 6.98
N GLY A 350 -6.17 9.16 7.84
CA GLY A 350 -6.46 7.72 7.94
C GLY A 350 -7.85 7.39 8.48
N ILE A 351 -8.41 8.23 9.34
CA ILE A 351 -9.71 8.00 9.99
C ILE A 351 -10.87 8.62 9.19
N LEU A 352 -10.71 9.84 8.72
CA LEU A 352 -11.72 10.63 8.02
C LEU A 352 -11.34 10.84 6.55
N GLY A 353 -10.64 9.88 5.95
CA GLY A 353 -9.94 10.03 4.69
C GLY A 353 -10.84 10.43 3.52
N GLU A 354 -12.02 9.85 3.36
CA GLU A 354 -12.93 10.27 2.29
C GLU A 354 -13.55 11.65 2.54
N ALA A 355 -13.85 12.01 3.81
CA ALA A 355 -14.34 13.34 4.13
C ALA A 355 -13.29 14.43 3.84
N VAL A 356 -12.02 14.15 4.18
CA VAL A 356 -10.88 15.01 3.84
C VAL A 356 -10.65 15.00 2.32
N GLY A 357 -10.78 13.84 1.68
CA GLY A 357 -10.64 13.64 0.25
C GLY A 357 -11.63 14.45 -0.57
N GLN A 358 -12.88 14.53 -0.15
CA GLN A 358 -13.89 15.37 -0.80
C GLN A 358 -13.43 16.85 -0.84
N LEU A 359 -13.00 17.38 0.29
CA LEU A 359 -12.50 18.75 0.38
C LEU A 359 -11.21 18.98 -0.40
N TYR A 360 -10.34 17.96 -0.45
CA TYR A 360 -9.11 17.99 -1.21
C TYR A 360 -9.36 18.07 -2.73
N VAL A 361 -10.24 17.24 -3.27
CA VAL A 361 -10.49 17.22 -4.73
C VAL A 361 -11.23 18.47 -5.19
N GLU A 362 -12.16 18.99 -4.38
CA GLU A 362 -12.84 20.27 -4.67
C GLU A 362 -11.87 21.43 -4.85
N LYS A 363 -10.76 21.42 -4.09
CA LYS A 363 -9.77 22.51 -4.10
C LYS A 363 -8.59 22.26 -5.04
N TYR A 364 -8.13 21.03 -5.19
CA TYR A 364 -6.82 20.71 -5.79
C TYR A 364 -6.84 19.78 -7.00
N PHE A 365 -8.00 19.27 -7.42
CA PHE A 365 -8.07 18.36 -8.55
C PHE A 365 -8.93 18.90 -9.71
N PRO A 366 -8.32 19.50 -10.75
CA PRO A 366 -9.04 19.98 -11.92
C PRO A 366 -9.69 18.85 -12.73
N ALA A 367 -10.91 19.09 -13.24
CA ALA A 367 -11.62 18.11 -14.07
C ALA A 367 -10.84 17.70 -15.33
N ALA A 368 -10.07 18.62 -15.92
CA ALA A 368 -9.24 18.37 -17.10
C ALA A 368 -8.19 17.26 -16.86
N ASN A 369 -7.66 17.12 -15.63
CA ASN A 369 -6.73 16.04 -15.28
C ASN A 369 -7.41 14.68 -15.38
N LYS A 370 -8.67 14.55 -14.93
CA LYS A 370 -9.46 13.31 -15.05
C LYS A 370 -9.70 12.93 -16.51
N GLU A 371 -10.06 13.90 -17.34
CA GLU A 371 -10.31 13.66 -18.78
C GLU A 371 -9.04 13.19 -19.49
N ARG A 372 -7.91 13.84 -19.24
CA ARG A 372 -6.61 13.46 -19.83
C ARG A 372 -6.17 12.06 -19.39
N MET A 373 -6.36 11.73 -18.11
CA MET A 373 -6.08 10.39 -17.60
C MET A 373 -6.92 9.32 -18.28
N LEU A 374 -8.23 9.55 -18.44
CA LEU A 374 -9.12 8.62 -19.14
C LEU A 374 -8.73 8.42 -20.60
N GLU A 375 -8.26 9.46 -21.27
CA GLU A 375 -7.70 9.35 -22.63
C GLU A 375 -6.46 8.46 -22.64
N MET A 376 -5.50 8.70 -21.77
CA MET A 376 -4.27 7.88 -21.66
C MET A 376 -4.60 6.41 -21.35
N ILE A 377 -5.54 6.16 -20.42
CA ILE A 377 -5.97 4.80 -20.08
C ILE A 377 -6.52 4.08 -21.31
N ARG A 378 -7.37 4.69 -22.11
CA ARG A 378 -7.88 4.09 -23.34
C ARG A 378 -6.77 3.78 -24.34
N ASN A 379 -5.78 4.68 -24.48
CA ASN A 379 -4.65 4.45 -25.37
C ASN A 379 -3.78 3.26 -24.89
N LEU A 380 -3.61 3.11 -23.56
CA LEU A 380 -2.89 1.96 -23.01
C LEU A 380 -3.69 0.66 -23.13
N GLN A 381 -5.01 0.69 -22.95
CA GLN A 381 -5.87 -0.48 -23.20
C GLN A 381 -5.76 -0.95 -24.65
N GLN A 382 -5.81 -0.03 -25.59
CA GLN A 382 -5.58 -0.36 -27.01
C GLN A 382 -4.19 -0.98 -27.24
N ALA A 383 -3.13 -0.35 -26.71
CA ALA A 383 -1.76 -0.85 -26.87
C ALA A 383 -1.56 -2.23 -26.23
N LEU A 384 -2.18 -2.49 -25.06
CA LEU A 384 -2.16 -3.82 -24.43
C LEU A 384 -2.88 -4.86 -25.31
N GLY A 385 -4.05 -4.53 -25.89
CA GLY A 385 -4.76 -5.40 -26.82
C GLY A 385 -3.90 -5.75 -28.04
N GLU A 386 -3.25 -4.76 -28.68
CA GLU A 386 -2.34 -4.95 -29.80
C GLU A 386 -1.15 -5.87 -29.41
N ARG A 387 -0.65 -5.77 -28.18
CA ARG A 387 0.43 -6.62 -27.68
C ARG A 387 -0.01 -8.05 -27.38
N ILE A 388 -1.21 -8.26 -26.87
CA ILE A 388 -1.81 -9.58 -26.71
C ILE A 388 -1.91 -10.27 -28.08
N ASP A 389 -2.39 -9.58 -29.09
CA ASP A 389 -2.50 -10.12 -30.45
C ASP A 389 -1.15 -10.51 -31.04
N ALA A 390 -0.11 -9.75 -30.74
CA ALA A 390 1.24 -9.96 -31.26
C ALA A 390 2.00 -11.13 -30.60
N GLN A 391 1.49 -11.72 -29.49
CA GLN A 391 2.18 -12.85 -28.83
C GLN A 391 2.11 -14.11 -29.69
N ASP A 392 3.26 -14.69 -30.02
CA ASP A 392 3.37 -15.93 -30.81
C ASP A 392 3.24 -17.20 -29.97
N TRP A 393 3.48 -17.10 -28.66
CA TRP A 393 3.40 -18.21 -27.73
C TRP A 393 2.00 -18.44 -27.14
N MET A 394 1.10 -17.49 -27.29
CA MET A 394 -0.25 -17.52 -26.73
C MET A 394 -1.27 -18.05 -27.76
N SER A 395 -2.05 -19.03 -27.38
CA SER A 395 -3.13 -19.57 -28.23
C SER A 395 -4.23 -18.54 -28.51
N SER A 396 -4.98 -18.73 -29.58
CA SER A 396 -6.12 -17.86 -29.93
C SER A 396 -7.23 -17.90 -28.86
N GLU A 397 -7.36 -19.01 -28.13
CA GLU A 397 -8.32 -19.15 -27.03
C GLU A 397 -7.94 -18.23 -25.87
N THR A 398 -6.68 -18.32 -25.41
CA THR A 398 -6.16 -17.46 -24.33
C THR A 398 -6.16 -15.98 -24.72
N LYS A 399 -5.79 -15.64 -25.96
CA LYS A 399 -5.88 -14.25 -26.47
C LYS A 399 -7.28 -13.69 -26.39
N ARG A 400 -8.29 -14.46 -26.85
CA ARG A 400 -9.68 -14.04 -26.77
C ARG A 400 -10.12 -13.78 -25.32
N ALA A 401 -9.83 -14.69 -24.40
CA ALA A 401 -10.16 -14.52 -22.98
C ALA A 401 -9.41 -13.34 -22.34
N ALA A 402 -8.16 -13.08 -22.75
CA ALA A 402 -7.40 -11.92 -22.32
C ALA A 402 -8.02 -10.60 -22.80
N HIS A 403 -8.49 -10.52 -24.04
CA HIS A 403 -9.27 -9.37 -24.54
C HIS A 403 -10.56 -9.17 -23.77
N GLU A 404 -11.33 -10.25 -23.52
CA GLU A 404 -12.56 -10.16 -22.73
C GLU A 404 -12.30 -9.61 -21.32
N LYS A 405 -11.18 -9.98 -20.70
CA LYS A 405 -10.78 -9.47 -19.39
C LYS A 405 -10.34 -8.01 -19.46
N LEU A 406 -9.55 -7.63 -20.46
CA LEU A 406 -9.13 -6.25 -20.68
C LEU A 406 -10.31 -5.30 -20.91
N ASP A 407 -11.27 -5.72 -21.74
CA ASP A 407 -12.49 -4.95 -22.04
C ASP A 407 -13.41 -4.80 -20.82
N ALA A 408 -13.33 -5.74 -19.88
CA ALA A 408 -14.10 -5.74 -18.64
C ALA A 408 -13.46 -4.93 -17.49
N PHE A 409 -12.31 -4.29 -17.70
CA PHE A 409 -11.70 -3.47 -16.66
C PHE A 409 -12.60 -2.33 -16.20
N THR A 410 -12.91 -2.29 -14.92
CA THR A 410 -13.50 -1.13 -14.26
C THR A 410 -12.42 -0.08 -14.03
N VAL A 411 -12.64 1.14 -14.51
CA VAL A 411 -11.67 2.24 -14.43
C VAL A 411 -12.13 3.29 -13.43
N LYS A 412 -11.33 3.55 -12.41
CA LYS A 412 -11.57 4.56 -11.37
C LYS A 412 -10.49 5.63 -11.42
N VAL A 413 -10.87 6.91 -11.59
CA VAL A 413 -9.93 8.03 -11.69
C VAL A 413 -10.36 9.20 -10.82
N GLY A 414 -9.44 9.69 -10.01
CA GLY A 414 -9.58 10.90 -9.20
C GLY A 414 -10.25 10.66 -7.86
N TYR A 415 -11.56 10.40 -7.84
CA TYR A 415 -12.36 10.29 -6.63
C TYR A 415 -13.65 9.50 -6.86
N PRO A 416 -14.27 8.93 -5.78
CA PRO A 416 -15.51 8.17 -5.87
C PRO A 416 -16.72 9.07 -6.14
N ASP A 417 -17.72 8.53 -6.84
CA ASP A 417 -18.99 9.24 -7.07
C ASP A 417 -19.88 9.28 -5.82
N LYS A 418 -19.67 8.33 -4.89
CA LYS A 418 -20.41 8.22 -3.62
C LYS A 418 -19.45 8.26 -2.45
N TRP A 419 -19.64 9.23 -1.58
CA TRP A 419 -18.84 9.43 -0.37
C TRP A 419 -19.36 8.64 0.82
N ARG A 420 -18.42 8.20 1.68
CA ARG A 420 -18.74 7.51 2.93
C ARG A 420 -19.48 8.44 3.90
N ASP A 421 -20.50 7.91 4.58
CA ASP A 421 -21.25 8.64 5.61
C ASP A 421 -20.55 8.55 6.97
N TYR A 422 -20.16 9.69 7.51
CA TYR A 422 -19.56 9.83 8.84
C TYR A 422 -20.56 10.37 9.89
N SER A 423 -21.85 10.47 9.58
CA SER A 423 -22.84 11.11 10.48
C SER A 423 -22.90 10.45 11.86
N ALA A 424 -22.86 9.12 11.92
CA ALA A 424 -22.92 8.34 13.16
C ALA A 424 -21.61 8.33 13.98
N LEU A 425 -20.49 8.83 13.43
CA LEU A 425 -19.24 8.95 14.17
C LEU A 425 -19.32 10.10 15.20
N ASP A 426 -19.02 9.81 16.47
CA ASP A 426 -18.89 10.86 17.52
C ASP A 426 -17.42 11.04 17.92
N ILE A 427 -16.96 12.27 17.92
CA ILE A 427 -15.66 12.68 18.46
C ILE A 427 -15.89 13.68 19.58
N ASN A 428 -15.43 13.34 20.78
CA ASN A 428 -15.65 14.13 21.98
C ASN A 428 -14.32 14.69 22.54
N PRO A 429 -14.05 16.00 22.38
CA PRO A 429 -12.80 16.60 22.83
C PRO A 429 -12.59 16.58 24.36
N ARG A 430 -13.62 16.24 25.14
CA ARG A 430 -13.50 16.10 26.61
C ARG A 430 -12.90 14.75 27.03
N LYS A 431 -13.02 13.72 26.18
CA LYS A 431 -12.42 12.40 26.39
C LYS A 431 -10.95 12.41 25.95
N SER A 432 -10.15 11.47 26.49
CA SER A 432 -8.78 11.26 26.03
C SER A 432 -8.73 10.87 24.55
N LEU A 433 -7.55 11.00 23.92
CA LEU A 433 -7.34 10.51 22.56
C LEU A 433 -7.62 9.00 22.47
N TYR A 434 -7.16 8.21 23.44
CA TYR A 434 -7.39 6.77 23.52
C TYR A 434 -8.88 6.40 23.53
N GLU A 435 -9.69 7.08 24.37
CA GLU A 435 -11.14 6.84 24.41
C GLU A 435 -11.84 7.22 23.12
N ASN A 436 -11.42 8.32 22.46
CA ASN A 436 -11.94 8.69 21.14
C ASN A 436 -11.58 7.63 20.10
N MET A 437 -10.34 7.12 20.08
CA MET A 437 -9.93 6.07 19.16
C MET A 437 -10.75 4.78 19.35
N LYS A 438 -11.05 4.39 20.58
CA LYS A 438 -11.97 3.26 20.83
C LYS A 438 -13.36 3.50 20.21
N GLN A 439 -13.92 4.69 20.36
CA GLN A 439 -15.23 5.04 19.75
C GLN A 439 -15.16 5.05 18.22
N ILE A 440 -14.06 5.57 17.65
CA ILE A 440 -13.82 5.56 16.21
C ILE A 440 -13.77 4.12 15.69
N HIS A 441 -13.04 3.24 16.37
CA HIS A 441 -12.94 1.84 15.98
C HIS A 441 -14.28 1.10 16.06
N ILE A 442 -15.05 1.30 17.14
CA ILE A 442 -16.40 0.74 17.28
C ILE A 442 -17.29 1.20 16.11
N TRP A 443 -17.28 2.50 15.82
CA TRP A 443 -18.04 3.04 14.71
C TRP A 443 -17.56 2.42 13.36
N ALA A 444 -16.26 2.40 13.12
CA ALA A 444 -15.68 1.88 11.88
C ALA A 444 -16.00 0.39 11.68
N HIS A 445 -15.95 -0.40 12.76
CA HIS A 445 -16.30 -1.82 12.74
C HIS A 445 -17.81 -2.02 12.45
N ASN A 446 -18.68 -1.29 13.13
CA ASN A 446 -20.13 -1.38 12.91
C ASN A 446 -20.52 -0.96 11.49
N ASP A 447 -19.92 0.10 10.97
CA ASP A 447 -20.11 0.55 9.59
C ASP A 447 -19.60 -0.50 8.58
N TYR A 448 -18.44 -1.10 8.85
CA TYR A 448 -17.88 -2.18 8.03
C TYR A 448 -18.80 -3.41 7.99
N VAL A 449 -19.26 -3.88 9.16
CA VAL A 449 -20.22 -4.99 9.26
C VAL A 449 -21.51 -4.68 8.51
N ALA A 450 -22.08 -3.50 8.71
CA ALA A 450 -23.32 -3.09 8.05
C ALA A 450 -23.21 -3.04 6.51
N ARG A 451 -22.04 -2.65 5.99
CA ARG A 451 -21.79 -2.58 4.54
C ARG A 451 -21.39 -3.90 3.91
N LYS A 452 -20.72 -4.79 4.66
CA LYS A 452 -20.10 -6.01 4.11
C LYS A 452 -20.81 -7.30 4.48
N TRP A 453 -21.23 -7.44 5.74
CA TRP A 453 -21.75 -8.72 6.21
C TRP A 453 -23.09 -9.06 5.54
N LYS A 454 -23.15 -10.25 4.93
CA LYS A 454 -24.30 -10.74 4.14
C LYS A 454 -24.77 -9.76 3.05
N LYS A 455 -23.83 -9.01 2.48
CA LYS A 455 -24.06 -8.13 1.34
C LYS A 455 -23.28 -8.62 0.14
N THR A 456 -23.74 -8.26 -1.05
CA THR A 456 -22.94 -8.36 -2.26
C THR A 456 -21.76 -7.41 -2.20
N VAL A 457 -20.70 -7.73 -2.94
CA VAL A 457 -19.57 -6.81 -3.11
C VAL A 457 -20.04 -5.54 -3.80
N ASP A 458 -19.70 -4.39 -3.25
CA ASP A 458 -20.00 -3.09 -3.85
C ASP A 458 -18.87 -2.70 -4.84
N PRO A 459 -19.11 -2.75 -6.15
CA PRO A 459 -18.08 -2.42 -7.15
C PRO A 459 -17.73 -0.93 -7.19
N THR A 460 -18.51 -0.07 -6.51
CA THR A 460 -18.26 1.37 -6.45
C THR A 460 -17.33 1.77 -5.29
N GLU A 461 -17.04 0.86 -4.36
CA GLU A 461 -16.16 1.11 -3.22
C GLU A 461 -14.71 1.35 -3.69
N TRP A 462 -14.08 2.36 -3.12
CA TRP A 462 -12.65 2.65 -3.32
C TRP A 462 -11.82 2.11 -2.16
N HIS A 463 -10.65 1.52 -2.47
CA HIS A 463 -9.73 0.99 -1.46
C HIS A 463 -8.62 1.99 -1.09
N MET A 464 -8.56 3.13 -1.76
CA MET A 464 -7.68 4.27 -1.46
C MET A 464 -8.49 5.55 -1.43
N THR A 465 -8.07 6.50 -0.59
CA THR A 465 -8.69 7.83 -0.56
C THR A 465 -8.21 8.69 -1.74
N PRO A 466 -8.97 9.70 -2.16
CA PRO A 466 -8.61 10.53 -3.31
C PRO A 466 -7.25 11.23 -3.21
N GLN A 467 -6.79 11.57 -2.02
CA GLN A 467 -5.50 12.24 -1.78
C GLN A 467 -4.31 11.27 -1.66
N THR A 468 -4.52 9.97 -1.78
CA THR A 468 -3.46 8.96 -1.72
C THR A 468 -2.53 9.07 -2.92
N VAL A 469 -1.21 9.06 -2.68
CA VAL A 469 -0.18 9.05 -3.73
C VAL A 469 0.16 7.59 -4.07
N ASN A 470 -0.76 6.93 -4.72
CA ASN A 470 -0.62 5.54 -5.19
C ASN A 470 -1.69 5.21 -6.22
N ALA A 471 -1.65 3.97 -6.74
CA ALA A 471 -2.66 3.36 -7.60
C ALA A 471 -2.86 1.90 -7.16
N TYR A 472 -3.87 1.21 -7.68
CA TYR A 472 -4.04 -0.23 -7.43
C TYR A 472 -4.83 -0.93 -8.53
N TYR A 473 -4.59 -2.23 -8.67
CA TYR A 473 -5.47 -3.20 -9.31
C TYR A 473 -6.12 -4.10 -8.27
N ASN A 474 -7.43 -4.37 -8.40
CA ASN A 474 -8.14 -5.33 -7.56
C ASN A 474 -8.65 -6.49 -8.42
N PRO A 475 -8.12 -7.73 -8.22
CA PRO A 475 -8.48 -8.88 -9.05
C PRO A 475 -9.93 -9.33 -8.88
N THR A 476 -10.52 -9.17 -7.70
CA THR A 476 -11.90 -9.64 -7.42
C THR A 476 -12.99 -8.75 -8.01
N THR A 477 -12.66 -7.52 -8.38
CA THR A 477 -13.56 -6.59 -9.07
C THR A 477 -13.07 -6.23 -10.47
N ASN A 478 -11.91 -6.78 -10.88
CA ASN A 478 -11.24 -6.50 -12.13
C ASN A 478 -11.15 -4.99 -12.40
N GLU A 479 -10.65 -4.23 -11.42
CA GLU A 479 -10.61 -2.77 -11.45
C GLU A 479 -9.21 -2.21 -11.31
N ILE A 480 -8.95 -1.10 -12.03
CA ILE A 480 -7.78 -0.24 -11.89
C ILE A 480 -8.20 1.12 -11.32
N CYS A 481 -7.44 1.62 -10.36
CA CYS A 481 -7.78 2.87 -9.66
C CYS A 481 -6.58 3.81 -9.55
N PHE A 482 -6.82 5.08 -9.91
CA PHE A 482 -5.83 6.16 -9.88
C PHE A 482 -6.38 7.34 -9.09
N PRO A 483 -6.10 7.44 -7.77
CA PRO A 483 -6.52 8.56 -6.95
C PRO A 483 -5.98 9.92 -7.44
N ALA A 484 -6.68 11.01 -7.14
CA ALA A 484 -6.26 12.36 -7.50
C ALA A 484 -4.87 12.73 -6.97
N GLY A 485 -4.49 12.16 -5.82
CA GLY A 485 -3.22 12.45 -5.14
C GLY A 485 -1.96 12.13 -5.95
N ILE A 486 -2.00 11.10 -6.81
CA ILE A 486 -0.85 10.75 -7.66
C ILE A 486 -0.83 11.56 -8.97
N LEU A 487 -1.95 12.18 -9.37
CA LEU A 487 -2.11 12.87 -10.66
C LEU A 487 -1.52 14.28 -10.65
N GLN A 488 -0.25 14.38 -10.27
CA GLN A 488 0.53 15.61 -10.20
C GLN A 488 2.02 15.31 -10.41
N TYR A 489 2.82 16.36 -10.65
CA TYR A 489 4.28 16.22 -10.83
C TYR A 489 4.94 15.53 -9.62
N PRO A 490 5.88 14.56 -9.81
CA PRO A 490 6.52 14.15 -11.07
C PRO A 490 5.84 12.96 -11.79
N PHE A 491 4.63 12.59 -11.41
CA PHE A 491 3.92 11.48 -12.08
C PHE A 491 3.14 11.95 -13.29
N PHE A 492 2.50 13.12 -13.18
CA PHE A 492 1.63 13.67 -14.20
C PHE A 492 1.77 15.21 -14.26
N ASP A 493 1.83 15.76 -15.47
CA ASP A 493 1.92 17.20 -15.69
C ASP A 493 1.20 17.59 -17.00
N MET A 494 0.15 18.40 -16.90
CA MET A 494 -0.61 18.89 -18.06
C MET A 494 0.22 19.79 -18.98
N GLU A 495 1.27 20.44 -18.46
CA GLU A 495 2.17 21.31 -19.22
C GLU A 495 3.34 20.56 -19.88
N ALA A 496 3.54 19.28 -19.53
CA ALA A 496 4.56 18.44 -20.13
C ALA A 496 4.06 17.75 -21.41
N ASP A 497 5.01 17.34 -22.26
CA ASP A 497 4.68 16.58 -23.47
C ASP A 497 4.36 15.09 -23.17
N ASP A 498 3.88 14.41 -24.19
CA ASP A 498 3.47 13.01 -24.08
C ASP A 498 4.62 12.07 -23.73
N ALA A 499 5.85 12.38 -24.11
CA ALA A 499 7.01 11.57 -23.74
C ALA A 499 7.17 11.50 -22.22
N PHE A 500 6.98 12.63 -21.53
CA PHE A 500 6.99 12.66 -20.06
C PHE A 500 5.80 11.92 -19.47
N ASN A 501 4.58 12.26 -19.87
CA ASN A 501 3.38 11.71 -19.23
C ASN A 501 3.24 10.20 -19.46
N TYR A 502 3.55 9.68 -20.67
CA TYR A 502 3.56 8.24 -20.89
C TYR A 502 4.73 7.54 -20.19
N GLY A 503 5.89 8.17 -20.05
CA GLY A 503 7.02 7.62 -19.31
C GLY A 503 6.83 7.58 -17.81
N ALA A 504 6.07 8.53 -17.26
CA ALA A 504 5.75 8.62 -15.82
C ALA A 504 4.42 7.92 -15.50
N ILE A 505 3.29 8.66 -15.46
CA ILE A 505 1.99 8.10 -15.10
C ILE A 505 1.52 7.01 -16.08
N GLY A 506 1.91 7.09 -17.35
CA GLY A 506 1.59 6.06 -18.34
C GLY A 506 2.15 4.70 -17.97
N VAL A 507 3.38 4.64 -17.47
CA VAL A 507 3.95 3.36 -16.97
C VAL A 507 3.23 2.89 -15.72
N VAL A 508 2.80 3.78 -14.82
CA VAL A 508 1.97 3.41 -13.66
C VAL A 508 0.62 2.83 -14.11
N ILE A 509 -0.04 3.44 -15.09
CA ILE A 509 -1.29 2.90 -15.66
C ILE A 509 -1.06 1.50 -16.24
N GLY A 510 -0.02 1.32 -17.03
CA GLY A 510 0.34 0.02 -17.61
C GLY A 510 0.73 -1.02 -16.56
N HIS A 511 1.36 -0.60 -15.45
CA HIS A 511 1.69 -1.43 -14.29
C HIS A 511 0.41 -1.99 -13.66
N GLU A 512 -0.57 -1.15 -13.35
CA GLU A 512 -1.85 -1.60 -12.79
C GLU A 512 -2.63 -2.51 -13.76
N MET A 513 -2.61 -2.22 -15.05
CA MET A 513 -3.18 -3.11 -16.06
C MET A 513 -2.46 -4.47 -16.10
N SER A 514 -1.14 -4.47 -15.95
CA SER A 514 -0.34 -5.69 -15.91
C SER A 514 -0.70 -6.62 -14.78
N HIS A 515 -1.11 -6.06 -13.62
CA HIS A 515 -1.57 -6.87 -12.48
C HIS A 515 -2.80 -7.73 -12.80
N GLY A 516 -3.60 -7.35 -13.79
CA GLY A 516 -4.67 -8.21 -14.31
C GLY A 516 -4.15 -9.50 -14.97
N PHE A 517 -2.89 -9.52 -15.36
CA PHE A 517 -2.23 -10.58 -16.14
C PHE A 517 -0.90 -11.05 -15.55
N ASP A 518 -0.54 -10.62 -14.32
CA ASP A 518 0.66 -11.06 -13.61
C ASP A 518 0.52 -12.49 -13.08
N ASP A 519 1.48 -12.96 -12.28
CA ASP A 519 1.51 -14.33 -11.75
C ASP A 519 0.29 -14.66 -10.86
N GLN A 520 -0.35 -13.66 -10.26
CA GLN A 520 -1.55 -13.81 -9.43
C GLN A 520 -2.82 -13.42 -10.20
N GLY A 521 -2.84 -12.20 -10.79
CA GLY A 521 -4.04 -11.66 -11.44
C GLY A 521 -4.50 -12.48 -12.64
N ARG A 522 -3.58 -13.14 -13.37
CA ARG A 522 -3.93 -14.05 -14.46
C ARG A 522 -4.83 -15.22 -14.03
N GLN A 523 -4.88 -15.55 -12.73
CA GLN A 523 -5.69 -16.63 -12.19
C GLN A 523 -7.14 -16.21 -11.90
N PHE A 524 -7.47 -14.92 -12.11
CA PHE A 524 -8.82 -14.39 -11.97
C PHE A 524 -9.39 -14.10 -13.36
N ASP A 525 -10.64 -14.51 -13.59
CA ASP A 525 -11.35 -14.25 -14.85
C ASP A 525 -11.83 -12.80 -14.95
N LYS A 526 -12.48 -12.46 -16.07
CA LYS A 526 -13.03 -11.12 -16.34
C LYS A 526 -14.08 -10.64 -15.32
N ASP A 527 -14.74 -11.56 -14.64
CA ASP A 527 -15.73 -11.28 -13.60
C ASP A 527 -15.13 -11.21 -12.20
N GLY A 528 -13.79 -11.39 -12.07
CA GLY A 528 -13.05 -11.37 -10.82
C GLY A 528 -13.10 -12.69 -10.03
N ASN A 529 -13.55 -13.77 -10.62
CA ASN A 529 -13.55 -15.08 -9.96
C ASN A 529 -12.19 -15.76 -10.13
N PHE A 530 -11.71 -16.41 -9.08
CA PHE A 530 -10.53 -17.28 -9.13
C PHE A 530 -10.86 -18.49 -9.97
N ARG A 531 -10.46 -18.47 -11.23
CA ARG A 531 -10.74 -19.46 -12.24
C ARG A 531 -9.63 -19.47 -13.28
N ASP A 532 -9.05 -20.64 -13.53
CA ASP A 532 -8.10 -20.80 -14.63
C ASP A 532 -8.85 -20.68 -15.97
N TRP A 533 -8.51 -19.68 -16.73
CA TRP A 533 -9.05 -19.38 -18.07
C TRP A 533 -8.02 -19.52 -19.18
N TRP A 534 -6.80 -19.89 -18.80
CA TRP A 534 -5.70 -20.18 -19.71
C TRP A 534 -5.75 -21.62 -20.20
N THR A 535 -5.26 -21.89 -21.43
CA THR A 535 -4.95 -23.26 -21.78
C THR A 535 -3.79 -23.76 -20.89
N ALA A 536 -3.74 -25.06 -20.63
CA ALA A 536 -2.68 -25.63 -19.80
C ALA A 536 -1.27 -25.36 -20.38
N GLU A 537 -1.14 -25.37 -21.72
CA GLU A 537 0.11 -25.07 -22.42
C GLU A 537 0.52 -23.61 -22.24
N ASP A 538 -0.41 -22.67 -22.45
CA ASP A 538 -0.14 -21.24 -22.28
C ASP A 538 0.19 -20.89 -20.83
N ALA A 539 -0.51 -21.52 -19.86
CA ALA A 539 -0.22 -21.35 -18.44
C ALA A 539 1.20 -21.80 -18.08
N GLU A 540 1.67 -22.91 -18.65
CA GLU A 540 3.04 -23.41 -18.46
C GLU A 540 4.07 -22.48 -19.14
N GLN A 541 3.79 -22.06 -20.36
CA GLN A 541 4.61 -21.09 -21.07
C GLN A 541 4.75 -19.78 -20.31
N TYR A 542 3.67 -19.30 -19.69
CA TYR A 542 3.70 -18.10 -18.84
C TYR A 542 4.60 -18.29 -17.62
N LYS A 543 4.47 -19.43 -16.91
CA LYS A 543 5.28 -19.72 -15.71
C LYS A 543 6.78 -19.72 -16.03
N GLN A 544 7.16 -20.33 -17.17
CA GLN A 544 8.57 -20.36 -17.61
C GLN A 544 9.10 -18.94 -17.89
N ARG A 545 8.28 -18.06 -18.47
CA ARG A 545 8.67 -16.67 -18.74
C ARG A 545 8.72 -15.84 -17.45
N ALA A 546 7.78 -16.03 -16.54
CA ALA A 546 7.81 -15.39 -15.22
C ALA A 546 9.02 -15.82 -14.40
N GLN A 547 9.49 -17.10 -14.56
CA GLN A 547 10.68 -17.58 -13.88
C GLN A 547 11.94 -16.79 -14.27
N VAL A 548 12.04 -16.33 -15.52
CA VAL A 548 13.15 -15.47 -15.95
C VAL A 548 13.25 -14.19 -15.13
N ILE A 549 12.10 -13.54 -14.86
CA ILE A 549 12.06 -12.34 -13.98
C ILE A 549 12.45 -12.70 -12.55
N LYS A 550 11.92 -13.78 -11.99
CA LYS A 550 12.24 -14.23 -10.62
C LYS A 550 13.74 -14.46 -10.45
N ASP A 551 14.34 -15.21 -11.36
CA ASP A 551 15.77 -15.54 -11.31
C ASP A 551 16.63 -14.29 -11.48
N PHE A 552 16.27 -13.41 -12.41
CA PHE A 552 17.00 -12.17 -12.66
C PHE A 552 17.02 -11.27 -11.42
N PHE A 553 15.87 -10.99 -10.82
CA PHE A 553 15.80 -10.13 -9.64
C PHE A 553 16.37 -10.79 -8.37
N SER A 554 16.33 -12.13 -8.26
CA SER A 554 16.98 -12.86 -7.17
C SER A 554 18.51 -12.83 -7.25
N ALA A 555 19.07 -12.64 -8.45
CA ALA A 555 20.51 -12.51 -8.64
C ALA A 555 21.06 -11.11 -8.32
N ILE A 556 20.20 -10.09 -8.23
CA ILE A 556 20.60 -8.71 -7.94
C ILE A 556 21.13 -8.60 -6.51
N LYS A 557 22.31 -8.03 -6.34
CA LYS A 557 22.86 -7.65 -5.04
C LYS A 557 22.28 -6.29 -4.60
N VAL A 558 21.33 -6.30 -3.70
CA VAL A 558 20.77 -5.06 -3.12
C VAL A 558 21.68 -4.48 -2.04
N LEU A 559 22.44 -5.34 -1.35
CA LEU A 559 23.56 -5.03 -0.46
C LEU A 559 24.66 -6.08 -0.69
N PRO A 560 25.92 -5.85 -0.26
CA PRO A 560 27.00 -6.81 -0.47
C PRO A 560 26.70 -8.23 0.03
N ASP A 561 25.92 -8.33 1.12
CA ASP A 561 25.53 -9.58 1.79
C ASP A 561 24.06 -9.96 1.56
N LEU A 562 23.29 -9.19 0.79
CA LEU A 562 21.86 -9.39 0.60
C LEU A 562 21.47 -9.38 -0.88
N ASN A 563 20.84 -10.43 -1.32
CA ASN A 563 20.21 -10.49 -2.64
C ASN A 563 18.78 -9.95 -2.62
N GLY A 564 18.28 -9.54 -3.79
CA GLY A 564 16.87 -9.29 -4.01
C GLY A 564 16.01 -10.55 -3.80
N ASN A 565 14.70 -10.37 -3.68
CA ASN A 565 13.75 -11.47 -3.49
C ASN A 565 12.81 -11.53 -4.70
N GLY A 566 13.28 -12.15 -5.79
CA GLY A 566 12.53 -12.22 -7.05
C GLY A 566 11.23 -13.00 -6.95
N ASP A 567 11.11 -13.97 -6.03
CA ASP A 567 9.86 -14.67 -5.77
C ASP A 567 8.82 -13.77 -5.10
N LEU A 568 9.23 -12.99 -4.10
CA LEU A 568 8.34 -12.03 -3.44
C LEU A 568 7.92 -10.90 -4.39
N CYS A 569 8.87 -10.40 -5.18
CA CYS A 569 8.66 -9.25 -6.07
C CYS A 569 8.14 -9.65 -7.47
N CYS A 570 7.81 -10.91 -7.73
CA CYS A 570 7.47 -11.39 -9.06
C CYS A 570 6.35 -10.58 -9.73
N GLY A 571 5.20 -10.41 -9.08
CA GLY A 571 4.06 -9.68 -9.63
C GLY A 571 4.39 -8.21 -9.89
N GLU A 572 5.08 -7.56 -8.97
CA GLU A 572 5.48 -6.16 -9.10
C GLU A 572 6.50 -5.94 -10.22
N ASN A 573 7.46 -6.85 -10.37
CA ASN A 573 8.43 -6.79 -11.47
C ASN A 573 7.79 -7.10 -12.81
N LEU A 574 6.77 -7.97 -12.85
CA LEU A 574 5.93 -8.21 -14.04
C LEU A 574 5.10 -6.97 -14.36
N GLY A 575 4.58 -6.29 -13.33
CA GLY A 575 3.88 -5.01 -13.42
C GLY A 575 4.75 -3.94 -14.09
N ASP A 576 5.99 -3.76 -13.62
CA ASP A 576 6.92 -2.80 -14.20
C ASP A 576 7.31 -3.16 -15.65
N HIS A 577 7.58 -4.43 -15.92
CA HIS A 577 7.92 -4.89 -17.27
C HIS A 577 6.78 -4.67 -18.26
N GLY A 578 5.55 -5.07 -17.90
CA GLY A 578 4.35 -4.85 -18.71
C GLY A 578 4.05 -3.36 -18.85
N GLY A 579 4.10 -2.62 -17.74
CA GLY A 579 3.88 -1.19 -17.71
C GLY A 579 4.75 -0.42 -18.67
N LEU A 580 6.07 -0.70 -18.67
CA LEU A 580 7.01 -0.11 -19.63
C LEU A 580 6.66 -0.44 -21.08
N LYS A 581 6.33 -1.71 -21.37
CA LYS A 581 6.00 -2.12 -22.74
C LYS A 581 4.69 -1.55 -23.25
N PHE A 582 3.65 -1.53 -22.42
CA PHE A 582 2.33 -1.01 -22.79
C PHE A 582 2.36 0.51 -22.96
N ALA A 583 2.97 1.21 -22.00
CA ALA A 583 3.08 2.66 -22.05
C ALA A 583 3.96 3.13 -23.23
N PHE A 584 5.06 2.43 -23.51
CA PHE A 584 5.89 2.77 -24.67
C PHE A 584 5.15 2.53 -25.98
N ALA A 585 4.40 1.43 -26.13
CA ALA A 585 3.59 1.18 -27.32
C ALA A 585 2.48 2.23 -27.49
N ALA A 586 1.77 2.58 -26.40
CA ALA A 586 0.76 3.65 -26.41
C ALA A 586 1.38 5.01 -26.77
N PHE A 587 2.57 5.32 -26.23
CA PHE A 587 3.33 6.50 -26.57
C PHE A 587 3.70 6.54 -28.07
N GLN A 588 4.17 5.43 -28.64
CA GLN A 588 4.46 5.35 -30.08
C GLN A 588 3.19 5.54 -30.93
N ASN A 589 2.03 5.03 -30.49
CA ASN A 589 0.75 5.28 -31.14
C ASN A 589 0.33 6.75 -31.06
N ALA A 590 0.52 7.41 -29.93
CA ALA A 590 0.27 8.83 -29.78
C ALA A 590 1.19 9.68 -30.67
N MET A 591 2.47 9.31 -30.79
CA MET A 591 3.45 9.97 -31.66
C MET A 591 3.11 9.88 -33.16
N LYS A 592 2.41 8.84 -33.60
CA LYS A 592 1.93 8.76 -35.00
C LYS A 592 0.89 9.86 -35.30
N GLN A 593 0.13 10.26 -34.30
CA GLN A 593 -0.89 11.31 -34.43
C GLN A 593 -0.30 12.71 -34.17
N LYS A 594 0.57 12.83 -33.17
CA LYS A 594 1.21 14.09 -32.75
C LYS A 594 2.72 13.87 -32.59
N PRO A 595 3.50 13.96 -33.69
CA PRO A 595 4.95 13.75 -33.64
C PRO A 595 5.63 14.75 -32.70
N LEU A 596 6.56 14.25 -31.89
CA LEU A 596 7.43 15.05 -31.04
C LEU A 596 8.83 15.11 -31.61
N GLY A 597 9.50 16.26 -31.48
CA GLY A 597 10.90 16.44 -31.86
C GLY A 597 11.88 16.27 -30.70
N VAL A 598 13.17 16.39 -31.01
CA VAL A 598 14.22 16.48 -30.01
C VAL A 598 14.05 17.78 -29.21
N LYS A 599 14.14 17.68 -27.88
CA LYS A 599 14.12 18.82 -26.95
C LYS A 599 15.22 18.66 -25.91
N GLU A 600 15.89 19.74 -25.56
CA GLU A 600 17.00 19.76 -24.57
C GLU A 600 18.09 18.70 -24.88
N GLY A 601 18.26 18.32 -26.15
CA GLY A 601 19.21 17.33 -26.60
C GLY A 601 18.75 15.86 -26.46
N PHE A 602 17.51 15.62 -26.08
CA PHE A 602 16.94 14.26 -25.92
C PHE A 602 15.85 13.98 -26.96
N THR A 603 15.87 12.76 -27.53
CA THR A 603 14.78 12.26 -28.36
C THR A 603 13.52 12.03 -27.52
N PRO A 604 12.32 11.92 -28.14
CA PRO A 604 11.11 11.58 -27.41
C PRO A 604 11.22 10.27 -26.61
N GLU A 605 11.85 9.25 -27.18
CA GLU A 605 12.06 7.95 -26.53
C GLU A 605 13.00 8.06 -25.33
N GLN A 606 14.08 8.82 -25.45
CA GLN A 606 14.97 9.10 -24.31
C GLN A 606 14.23 9.81 -23.18
N ARG A 607 13.38 10.80 -23.49
CA ARG A 607 12.58 11.51 -22.50
C ARG A 607 11.58 10.60 -21.79
N PHE A 608 10.98 9.64 -22.49
CA PHE A 608 10.12 8.62 -21.91
C PHE A 608 10.84 7.84 -20.80
N PHE A 609 12.01 7.29 -21.07
CA PHE A 609 12.75 6.50 -20.08
C PHE A 609 13.34 7.36 -18.96
N LEU A 610 13.72 8.60 -19.22
CA LEU A 610 14.17 9.54 -18.19
C LEU A 610 13.02 9.91 -17.25
N ALA A 611 11.81 10.12 -17.76
CA ALA A 611 10.62 10.35 -16.95
C ALA A 611 10.31 9.13 -16.07
N TYR A 612 10.37 7.92 -16.63
CA TYR A 612 10.20 6.69 -15.86
C TYR A 612 11.20 6.58 -14.70
N ALA A 613 12.48 6.79 -14.96
CA ALA A 613 13.48 6.73 -13.90
C ALA A 613 13.23 7.79 -12.81
N GLY A 614 12.80 8.99 -13.20
CA GLY A 614 12.52 10.10 -12.28
C GLY A 614 11.45 9.80 -11.23
N VAL A 615 10.44 8.96 -11.54
CA VAL A 615 9.40 8.60 -10.56
C VAL A 615 9.94 7.68 -9.45
N TRP A 616 11.06 7.01 -9.66
CA TRP A 616 11.71 6.11 -8.70
C TRP A 616 12.89 6.73 -7.94
N ALA A 617 13.21 8.01 -8.19
CA ALA A 617 14.29 8.70 -7.50
C ALA A 617 14.08 8.67 -5.98
N GLN A 618 15.07 8.14 -5.24
CA GLN A 618 15.00 8.04 -3.76
C GLN A 618 16.37 7.92 -3.11
N ASN A 619 16.44 8.32 -1.86
CA ASN A 619 17.46 7.94 -0.89
C ASN A 619 16.84 7.02 0.17
N ILE A 620 17.60 6.06 0.71
CA ILE A 620 17.08 5.02 1.61
C ILE A 620 18.20 4.57 2.57
N THR A 621 17.84 4.24 3.82
CA THR A 621 18.77 3.67 4.80
C THR A 621 19.03 2.18 4.55
N GLU A 622 20.18 1.69 4.98
CA GLU A 622 20.48 0.24 4.89
C GLU A 622 19.47 -0.61 5.68
N ALA A 623 19.07 -0.18 6.87
CA ALA A 623 18.04 -0.88 7.65
C ALA A 623 16.72 -1.02 6.88
N GLU A 624 16.29 0.03 6.19
CA GLU A 624 15.06 0.01 5.40
C GLU A 624 15.22 -0.83 4.12
N ILE A 625 16.41 -0.87 3.50
CA ILE A 625 16.72 -1.81 2.39
C ILE A 625 16.51 -3.25 2.87
N ARG A 626 17.13 -3.64 4.00
CA ARG A 626 17.00 -4.99 4.56
C ARG A 626 15.55 -5.34 4.88
N ARG A 627 14.83 -4.44 5.54
CA ARG A 627 13.43 -4.60 5.90
C ARG A 627 12.57 -4.80 4.65
N ARG A 628 12.66 -3.92 3.67
CA ARG A 628 11.84 -3.99 2.45
C ARG A 628 12.14 -5.24 1.62
N THR A 629 13.38 -5.64 1.46
CA THR A 629 13.76 -6.83 0.69
C THR A 629 13.11 -8.12 1.23
N THR A 630 12.78 -8.17 2.51
CA THR A 630 12.16 -9.35 3.14
C THR A 630 10.64 -9.30 3.18
N MET A 631 10.02 -8.12 3.15
CA MET A 631 8.59 -7.99 3.42
C MET A 631 7.78 -7.25 2.35
N ASP A 632 8.41 -6.41 1.54
CA ASP A 632 7.75 -5.61 0.52
C ASP A 632 7.78 -6.36 -0.82
N PRO A 633 6.63 -6.54 -1.50
CA PRO A 633 6.60 -7.16 -2.80
C PRO A 633 7.23 -6.31 -3.91
N HIS A 634 7.53 -5.03 -3.65
CA HIS A 634 8.17 -4.14 -4.61
C HIS A 634 9.69 -4.19 -4.51
N ALA A 635 10.36 -4.25 -5.64
CA ALA A 635 11.80 -4.00 -5.70
C ALA A 635 12.12 -2.56 -5.25
N LEU A 636 13.35 -2.31 -4.79
CA LEU A 636 13.82 -0.97 -4.44
C LEU A 636 13.84 -0.06 -5.68
N GLY A 637 13.67 1.26 -5.50
CA GLY A 637 13.56 2.21 -6.61
C GLY A 637 14.72 2.12 -7.63
N GLU A 638 15.97 1.96 -7.16
CA GLU A 638 17.12 1.71 -8.04
C GLU A 638 16.90 0.50 -8.93
N TRP A 639 16.36 -0.58 -8.40
CA TRP A 639 16.18 -1.84 -9.13
C TRP A 639 14.88 -1.90 -9.94
N ARG A 640 13.91 -1.06 -9.64
CA ARG A 640 12.79 -0.81 -10.56
C ARG A 640 13.26 -0.11 -11.85
N VAL A 641 14.40 0.57 -11.81
CA VAL A 641 15.04 1.19 -12.99
C VAL A 641 16.12 0.28 -13.58
N ASN A 642 17.21 0.05 -12.85
CA ASN A 642 18.36 -0.74 -13.31
C ASN A 642 18.08 -2.24 -13.46
N GLY A 643 17.00 -2.75 -12.87
CA GLY A 643 16.54 -4.12 -13.04
C GLY A 643 15.51 -4.27 -14.17
N ALA A 644 14.56 -3.31 -14.31
CA ALA A 644 13.51 -3.42 -15.31
C ALA A 644 13.97 -3.02 -16.72
N LEU A 645 14.72 -1.91 -16.88
CA LEU A 645 15.11 -1.38 -18.19
C LEU A 645 16.00 -2.33 -19.00
N PRO A 646 16.95 -3.09 -18.43
CA PRO A 646 17.73 -4.08 -19.16
C PRO A 646 16.90 -5.20 -19.82
N LEU A 647 15.62 -5.33 -19.46
CA LEU A 647 14.69 -6.29 -20.07
C LEU A 647 13.82 -5.67 -21.17
N ILE A 648 14.04 -4.39 -21.54
CA ILE A 648 13.22 -3.60 -22.48
C ILE A 648 14.04 -3.24 -23.72
N ASP A 649 13.74 -3.84 -24.88
CA ASP A 649 14.51 -3.64 -26.13
C ASP A 649 14.56 -2.17 -26.57
N ALA A 650 13.45 -1.44 -26.48
CA ALA A 650 13.38 -0.03 -26.85
C ALA A 650 14.32 0.89 -26.06
N TRP A 651 14.71 0.51 -24.83
CA TRP A 651 15.69 1.25 -24.05
C TRP A 651 17.10 1.13 -24.63
N TYR A 652 17.45 -0.05 -25.18
CA TYR A 652 18.71 -0.26 -25.88
C TYR A 652 18.83 0.64 -27.11
N ASP A 653 17.75 0.72 -27.90
CA ASP A 653 17.70 1.57 -29.09
C ASP A 653 17.81 3.05 -28.74
N ALA A 654 17.09 3.48 -27.68
CA ALA A 654 17.07 4.88 -27.26
C ALA A 654 18.43 5.39 -26.76
N PHE A 655 19.23 4.54 -26.09
CA PHE A 655 20.48 4.96 -25.45
C PHE A 655 21.75 4.31 -26.07
N GLY A 656 21.60 3.49 -27.10
CA GLY A 656 22.71 2.84 -27.75
C GLY A 656 23.47 1.84 -26.89
N ILE A 657 22.73 1.15 -25.98
CA ILE A 657 23.31 0.15 -25.07
C ILE A 657 23.78 -1.06 -25.86
N LYS A 658 24.95 -1.57 -25.54
CA LYS A 658 25.61 -2.64 -26.31
C LYS A 658 26.36 -3.63 -25.43
N GLU A 659 26.72 -4.75 -25.99
CA GLU A 659 27.55 -5.75 -25.32
C GLU A 659 28.85 -5.13 -24.80
N GLY A 660 29.14 -5.44 -23.51
CA GLY A 660 30.22 -4.85 -22.73
C GLY A 660 29.77 -3.75 -21.77
N ASP A 661 28.58 -3.18 -21.93
CA ASP A 661 27.99 -2.29 -20.92
C ASP A 661 27.53 -3.10 -19.70
N PRO A 662 27.74 -2.63 -18.44
CA PRO A 662 27.37 -3.36 -17.23
C PRO A 662 25.89 -3.77 -17.12
N LEU A 663 24.98 -2.93 -17.65
CA LEU A 663 23.54 -3.22 -17.66
C LEU A 663 23.08 -4.00 -18.90
N PHE A 664 24.02 -4.45 -19.77
CA PHE A 664 23.65 -5.22 -20.96
C PHE A 664 23.18 -6.62 -20.60
N VAL A 665 21.98 -6.98 -21.06
CA VAL A 665 21.42 -8.34 -20.99
C VAL A 665 21.24 -8.84 -22.42
N PRO A 666 21.79 -10.00 -22.81
CA PRO A 666 21.58 -10.57 -24.13
C PRO A 666 20.11 -10.77 -24.47
N ALA A 667 19.70 -10.54 -25.72
CA ALA A 667 18.28 -10.54 -26.13
C ALA A 667 17.56 -11.86 -25.82
N GLU A 668 18.25 -12.99 -25.91
CA GLU A 668 17.73 -14.32 -25.60
C GLU A 668 17.49 -14.56 -24.10
N LYS A 669 18.11 -13.74 -23.24
CA LYS A 669 17.93 -13.77 -21.77
C LYS A 669 16.90 -12.74 -21.26
N ARG A 670 16.41 -11.86 -22.15
CA ARG A 670 15.36 -10.92 -21.78
C ARG A 670 14.02 -11.64 -21.72
N VAL A 671 13.20 -11.23 -20.77
CA VAL A 671 11.87 -11.83 -20.64
C VAL A 671 10.98 -11.47 -21.83
N LYS A 672 10.21 -12.46 -22.32
CA LYS A 672 9.30 -12.32 -23.47
C LYS A 672 7.89 -12.74 -23.08
N ILE A 673 7.27 -11.95 -22.24
CA ILE A 673 5.87 -12.14 -21.82
C ILE A 673 4.93 -11.27 -22.68
N TRP A 674 5.30 -9.98 -22.87
CA TRP A 674 4.51 -8.99 -23.63
C TRP A 674 5.23 -8.45 -24.86
#